data_235c6417a6a156f6e3df5ba8b8d0e936
#
_entry.id   235c6417a6a156f6e3df5ba8b8d0e936
#
_cell.length_a   1.000
_cell.length_b   1.000
_cell.length_c   1.000
_cell.angle_alpha   90.00
_cell.angle_beta   90.00
_cell.angle_gamma   90.00
#
_symmetry.space_group_name_H-M   'P 1'
#
loop_
_entity.id
_entity.type
_entity.pdbx_description
1 polymer ?
#
loop_
_entity_poly.entity_id
_entity_poly.type
_entity_poly.pdbx_seq_one_letter_code
_entity_poly.pdbx_strand_id
1 'polypeptide(L)'
;MKKCYLVLVFSLTLSVFGQQVKPPVFSAASGFYEQAFTLHLSHENSNVQIVYTLDGSEPTLENLGGSTFTYKTKYPERGGQLPFELHQDTIRSLVYTTPIAIYDRTMEPNRLANISTTFESNPYFPATPVDKSFVVRAKAYLNNQLFSETTTRVYLINKQYAFPVVNINVNDDQLFGYENGLWVAGKTFDDWRLANPQVDQYETTVPANYWASGSTSEVPVNFIYLANGGEKINQTVGIRNHGNGSRHFKNRSYRMYAKSEYGKKDLRYNFFDEYPYDSFKRLIVRNSGNDTYRTMFRDAFVQKLNEHLHFETQKYQPVVTFVNGEYYGLMNLRERYDEKYFERVYDIKERDLDFLENAGLADVGDNVQYLKVVDFFTNQNLKKKKNYKKALTYIDEVNFTDFQIAEIYAANFDWPHNNNTYFRKRVEYTPDAPYGQDGRFRWVFKDLDAGFNGIDEWINNSYSHNTLASAIASEDHILKGLLANETYKNYFLNRFADLMNTCYKEQHVITLINEMQERIRPEMLRYIERWNLLTSMQDWENRVEQMREFARVRPTYQDQHIQTHFNLSGKYRLKAHINDKDRGFIKVNTIEINSSTVGVGDEYEDWQGYYFKTIPVTVEAIALPGYRFVRWEGDINSTNSKLVINPNGNFKVKAIFKPNQGQRQADYLDFVLYPNPTVDILHVTSESESAISYRIFDAIGQVIQQNTATDQGINVRQLNKGVYLIELNQDNKRLVKRFVKK
;
A
#
# COMPACT_ATOMS: atom_id res chain seq x y z
N MET A 1 -16.51 40.05 69.51
CA MET A 1 -15.68 40.55 68.39
C MET A 1 -14.40 39.76 68.38
N LYS A 2 -14.37 38.69 67.48
CA LYS A 2 -13.16 37.92 67.25
C LYS A 2 -12.59 38.35 65.91
N LYS A 3 -11.39 38.95 65.96
CA LYS A 3 -10.66 39.32 64.72
C LYS A 3 -9.97 38.08 64.15
N CYS A 4 -10.39 37.64 62.92
CA CYS A 4 -9.64 36.68 62.12
C CYS A 4 -8.56 37.43 61.34
N TYR A 5 -7.29 37.04 61.53
CA TYR A 5 -6.17 37.49 60.71
C TYR A 5 -6.03 36.45 59.57
N LEU A 6 -6.23 36.93 58.33
CA LEU A 6 -5.98 36.16 57.09
C LEU A 6 -4.48 36.31 56.79
N VAL A 7 -3.72 35.22 56.95
CA VAL A 7 -2.31 35.15 56.50
C VAL A 7 -2.31 34.73 55.06
N LEU A 8 -2.02 35.66 54.14
CA LEU A 8 -1.78 35.38 52.74
C LEU A 8 -0.36 34.81 52.59
N VAL A 9 -0.26 33.50 52.35
CA VAL A 9 1.00 32.86 51.96
C VAL A 9 1.14 33.03 50.46
N PHE A 10 2.02 33.93 50.01
CA PHE A 10 2.47 34.03 48.63
C PHE A 10 3.44 32.87 48.36
N SER A 11 2.98 31.80 47.72
CA SER A 11 3.87 30.79 47.12
C SER A 11 4.46 31.37 45.84
N LEU A 12 5.70 31.83 45.88
CA LEU A 12 6.50 32.09 44.70
C LEU A 12 6.78 30.71 44.04
N THR A 13 6.04 30.38 42.99
CA THR A 13 6.46 29.33 42.05
C THR A 13 7.60 29.91 41.23
N LEU A 14 8.84 29.62 41.61
CA LEU A 14 10.00 29.77 40.76
C LEU A 14 9.81 28.79 39.57
N SER A 15 9.41 29.33 38.44
CA SER A 15 9.54 28.63 37.16
C SER A 15 11.03 28.52 36.87
N VAL A 16 11.64 27.41 37.26
CA VAL A 16 12.97 27.04 36.81
C VAL A 16 12.81 26.73 35.31
N PHE A 17 13.08 27.70 34.46
CA PHE A 17 13.41 27.43 33.06
C PHE A 17 14.69 26.61 33.06
N GLY A 18 14.56 25.30 33.08
CA GLY A 18 15.69 24.39 32.94
C GLY A 18 16.42 24.72 31.64
N GLN A 19 17.68 25.05 31.72
CA GLN A 19 18.54 25.34 30.60
C GLN A 19 18.61 24.05 29.75
N GLN A 20 17.85 23.99 28.65
CA GLN A 20 17.86 22.82 27.74
C GLN A 20 19.20 22.77 27.02
N VAL A 21 19.95 21.69 27.21
CA VAL A 21 21.20 21.46 26.50
C VAL A 21 20.91 21.18 25.05
N LYS A 22 21.53 21.90 24.11
CA LYS A 22 21.37 21.64 22.68
C LYS A 22 22.08 20.34 22.27
N PRO A 23 21.60 19.65 21.22
CA PRO A 23 22.31 18.48 20.70
C PRO A 23 23.65 18.84 20.06
N PRO A 24 24.59 17.87 19.97
CA PRO A 24 25.84 18.05 19.23
C PRO A 24 25.59 18.34 17.74
N VAL A 25 26.43 19.19 17.17
CA VAL A 25 26.47 19.49 15.73
C VAL A 25 27.42 18.53 15.01
N PHE A 26 26.95 17.93 13.94
CA PHE A 26 27.71 17.03 13.08
C PHE A 26 28.18 17.77 11.84
N SER A 27 29.45 17.61 11.46
CA SER A 27 30.01 18.26 10.26
C SER A 27 29.47 17.71 8.93
N ALA A 28 28.77 16.57 8.96
CA ALA A 28 28.17 15.94 7.78
C ALA A 28 26.75 15.45 8.09
N ALA A 29 25.84 15.60 7.11
CA ALA A 29 24.47 15.09 7.18
C ALA A 29 24.41 13.58 6.88
N SER A 30 23.31 12.90 7.25
CA SER A 30 23.05 11.53 6.79
C SER A 30 22.91 11.46 5.28
N GLY A 31 23.44 10.41 4.67
CA GLY A 31 23.35 10.24 3.22
C GLY A 31 24.32 9.25 2.63
N PHE A 32 24.45 9.32 1.30
CA PHE A 32 25.35 8.50 0.50
C PHE A 32 26.62 9.29 0.19
N TYR A 33 27.76 8.67 0.37
CA TYR A 33 29.08 9.26 0.15
C TYR A 33 29.93 8.31 -0.69
N GLU A 34 30.64 8.85 -1.67
CA GLU A 34 31.50 8.04 -2.56
C GLU A 34 32.76 7.55 -1.86
N GLN A 35 33.27 8.34 -0.91
CA GLN A 35 34.56 8.07 -0.25
C GLN A 35 34.46 8.20 1.27
N ALA A 36 35.38 7.57 1.95
CA ALA A 36 35.61 7.75 3.38
C ALA A 36 35.93 9.22 3.71
N PHE A 37 35.52 9.67 4.88
CA PHE A 37 35.79 11.03 5.34
C PHE A 37 35.93 11.09 6.87
N THR A 38 36.32 12.25 7.37
CA THR A 38 36.43 12.49 8.81
C THR A 38 35.24 13.31 9.30
N LEU A 39 34.51 12.77 10.28
CA LEU A 39 33.37 13.41 10.92
C LEU A 39 33.82 14.16 12.18
N HIS A 40 33.43 15.43 12.27
CA HIS A 40 33.63 16.26 13.46
C HIS A 40 32.30 16.44 14.20
N LEU A 41 32.32 16.27 15.51
CA LEU A 41 31.25 16.65 16.42
C LEU A 41 31.67 17.92 17.18
N SER A 42 30.76 18.87 17.33
CA SER A 42 31.00 20.11 18.05
C SER A 42 29.77 20.52 18.87
N HIS A 43 30.02 21.40 19.85
CA HIS A 43 28.96 22.02 20.63
C HIS A 43 29.37 23.49 20.98
N GLU A 44 28.39 24.40 21.01
CA GLU A 44 28.63 25.84 21.28
C GLU A 44 29.15 26.11 22.68
N ASN A 45 28.82 25.27 23.66
CA ASN A 45 29.27 25.35 25.04
C ASN A 45 30.44 24.39 25.26
N SER A 46 31.61 24.94 25.59
CA SER A 46 32.86 24.20 25.86
C SER A 46 32.84 23.30 27.09
N ASN A 47 31.90 23.56 28.04
CA ASN A 47 31.74 22.76 29.25
C ASN A 47 30.90 21.48 29.04
N VAL A 48 30.43 21.26 27.82
CA VAL A 48 29.67 20.08 27.48
C VAL A 48 30.60 18.91 27.11
N GLN A 49 30.32 17.74 27.67
CA GLN A 49 30.90 16.48 27.21
C GLN A 49 29.99 15.86 26.14
N ILE A 50 30.54 15.55 24.97
CA ILE A 50 29.83 14.81 23.93
C ILE A 50 30.09 13.32 24.13
N VAL A 51 29.02 12.54 24.27
CA VAL A 51 29.03 11.08 24.35
C VAL A 51 28.39 10.52 23.09
N TYR A 52 29.00 9.50 22.48
CA TYR A 52 28.50 8.92 21.23
C TYR A 52 28.58 7.40 21.21
N THR A 53 27.84 6.77 20.29
CA THR A 53 27.87 5.33 19.99
C THR A 53 28.00 5.09 18.49
N LEU A 54 28.54 3.90 18.12
CA LEU A 54 28.74 3.47 16.73
C LEU A 54 28.01 2.14 16.43
N ASP A 55 27.30 1.60 17.41
CA ASP A 55 26.57 0.33 17.40
C ASP A 55 25.04 0.50 17.31
N GLY A 56 24.56 1.73 17.18
CA GLY A 56 23.15 2.06 17.13
C GLY A 56 22.47 2.24 18.49
N SER A 57 23.15 1.93 19.59
CA SER A 57 22.64 2.10 20.95
C SER A 57 22.50 3.58 21.35
N GLU A 58 21.69 3.85 22.40
CA GLU A 58 21.55 5.19 22.97
C GLU A 58 22.84 5.59 23.70
N PRO A 59 23.44 6.76 23.38
CA PRO A 59 24.64 7.21 24.06
C PRO A 59 24.32 7.72 25.48
N THR A 60 24.87 7.06 26.50
CA THR A 60 24.69 7.43 27.92
C THR A 60 26.01 7.40 28.68
N LEU A 61 26.10 8.21 29.75
CA LEU A 61 27.28 8.22 30.63
C LEU A 61 27.42 6.91 31.40
N GLU A 62 26.29 6.30 31.76
CA GLU A 62 26.24 5.04 32.49
C GLU A 62 26.84 3.88 31.67
N ASN A 63 26.80 4.00 30.32
CA ASN A 63 27.30 2.97 29.42
C ASN A 63 28.72 3.20 28.91
N LEU A 64 29.49 4.11 29.49
CA LEU A 64 30.92 4.32 29.14
C LEU A 64 31.78 3.08 29.44
N GLY A 65 31.42 2.31 30.47
CA GLY A 65 32.04 1.01 30.78
C GLY A 65 31.64 -0.13 29.84
N GLY A 66 30.60 0.08 29.06
CA GLY A 66 29.92 -0.93 28.27
C GLY A 66 28.90 -1.72 29.08
N SER A 67 27.79 -2.12 28.45
CA SER A 67 26.81 -3.06 28.98
C SER A 67 26.68 -4.25 28.07
N THR A 68 26.60 -5.42 28.66
CA THR A 68 26.56 -6.72 27.96
C THR A 68 25.12 -7.19 27.89
N PHE A 69 24.69 -7.66 26.72
CA PHE A 69 23.45 -8.40 26.57
C PHE A 69 23.74 -9.83 26.10
N THR A 70 22.82 -10.75 26.40
CA THR A 70 22.91 -12.13 25.98
C THR A 70 21.97 -12.42 24.82
N TYR A 71 22.39 -13.32 23.92
CA TYR A 71 21.60 -13.75 22.78
C TYR A 71 21.85 -15.22 22.45
N LYS A 72 21.07 -15.80 21.52
CA LYS A 72 21.26 -17.16 21.02
C LYS A 72 21.46 -17.17 19.51
N THR A 73 22.29 -18.12 19.08
CA THR A 73 22.51 -18.41 17.65
C THR A 73 21.66 -19.59 17.18
N LYS A 74 21.15 -20.43 18.09
CA LYS A 74 20.27 -21.58 17.80
C LYS A 74 19.47 -21.99 19.03
N TYR A 75 18.44 -22.79 18.80
CA TYR A 75 17.53 -23.27 19.84
C TYR A 75 17.37 -24.81 19.78
N PRO A 76 16.97 -25.46 20.89
CA PRO A 76 16.83 -26.90 20.93
C PRO A 76 15.59 -27.41 20.22
N GLU A 77 15.70 -28.57 19.57
CA GLU A 77 14.60 -29.34 19.03
C GLU A 77 13.87 -30.17 20.11
N ARG A 78 12.79 -30.85 19.70
CA ARG A 78 12.09 -31.86 20.51
C ARG A 78 13.07 -32.91 20.98
N GLY A 79 13.09 -33.21 22.29
CA GLY A 79 14.01 -34.16 22.90
C GLY A 79 15.49 -33.75 22.89
N GLY A 80 15.80 -32.55 22.39
CA GLY A 80 17.17 -32.01 22.35
C GLY A 80 17.69 -31.62 23.73
N GLN A 81 19.00 -31.54 23.84
CA GLN A 81 19.68 -31.10 25.06
C GLN A 81 19.45 -29.62 25.33
N LEU A 82 19.13 -29.27 26.56
CA LEU A 82 18.92 -27.91 27.06
C LEU A 82 19.90 -27.57 28.19
N PRO A 83 20.28 -26.28 28.35
CA PRO A 83 20.13 -25.15 27.41
C PRO A 83 21.29 -25.10 26.44
N PHE A 84 21.08 -24.60 25.19
CA PHE A 84 22.19 -24.17 24.35
C PHE A 84 22.88 -22.93 24.94
N GLU A 85 24.17 -22.78 24.60
CA GLU A 85 25.01 -21.70 25.07
C GLU A 85 24.39 -20.31 24.76
N LEU A 86 24.44 -19.43 25.76
CA LEU A 86 24.17 -18.00 25.59
C LEU A 86 25.46 -17.31 25.18
N HIS A 87 25.41 -16.65 24.04
CA HIS A 87 26.46 -15.74 23.60
C HIS A 87 26.27 -14.37 24.24
N GLN A 88 27.31 -13.57 24.25
CA GLN A 88 27.32 -12.22 24.78
C GLN A 88 27.88 -11.24 23.75
N ASP A 89 27.31 -10.05 23.71
CA ASP A 89 27.84 -8.91 22.98
C ASP A 89 27.74 -7.66 23.85
N THR A 90 28.55 -6.65 23.56
CA THR A 90 28.69 -5.45 24.38
C THR A 90 28.37 -4.22 23.54
N ILE A 91 27.40 -3.44 23.99
CA ILE A 91 27.15 -2.08 23.50
C ILE A 91 27.90 -1.09 24.38
N ARG A 92 28.46 -0.03 23.78
CA ARG A 92 29.30 0.91 24.53
C ARG A 92 29.14 2.34 24.05
N SER A 93 29.04 3.25 25.02
CA SER A 93 29.19 4.68 24.81
C SER A 93 30.66 5.10 24.86
N LEU A 94 31.01 6.08 24.05
CA LEU A 94 32.35 6.64 23.93
C LEU A 94 32.30 8.15 24.20
N VAL A 95 33.37 8.70 24.80
CA VAL A 95 33.54 10.16 24.95
C VAL A 95 34.20 10.70 23.70
N TYR A 96 33.63 11.72 23.08
CA TYR A 96 34.21 12.34 21.90
C TYR A 96 35.41 13.22 22.26
N THR A 97 36.59 12.82 21.84
CA THR A 97 37.88 13.51 22.05
C THR A 97 38.62 13.74 20.74
N THR A 98 38.36 12.94 19.73
CA THR A 98 39.03 12.99 18.41
C THR A 98 37.97 12.79 17.30
N PRO A 99 38.21 13.36 16.11
CA PRO A 99 37.31 13.15 14.96
C PRO A 99 37.14 11.68 14.63
N ILE A 100 35.94 11.32 14.13
CA ILE A 100 35.54 9.95 13.83
C ILE A 100 35.80 9.68 12.34
N ALA A 101 36.57 8.63 12.04
CA ALA A 101 36.77 8.17 10.67
C ALA A 101 35.49 7.44 10.20
N ILE A 102 34.87 7.90 9.13
CA ILE A 102 33.71 7.29 8.48
C ILE A 102 34.19 6.59 7.22
N TYR A 103 33.96 5.28 7.12
CA TYR A 103 34.39 4.42 6.03
C TYR A 103 33.40 3.30 5.75
N ASP A 104 33.60 2.54 4.65
CA ASP A 104 32.76 1.37 4.35
C ASP A 104 33.07 0.22 5.32
N ARG A 105 32.10 -0.09 6.18
CA ARG A 105 32.18 -1.14 7.20
C ARG A 105 31.79 -2.53 6.70
N THR A 106 31.47 -2.70 5.43
CA THR A 106 30.94 -3.97 4.90
C THR A 106 31.85 -5.16 5.20
N MET A 107 33.18 -4.99 5.18
CA MET A 107 34.12 -6.07 5.47
C MET A 107 34.22 -6.44 6.95
N GLU A 108 33.61 -5.67 7.86
CA GLU A 108 33.57 -6.07 9.26
C GLU A 108 32.65 -7.30 9.46
N PRO A 109 32.96 -8.15 10.47
CA PRO A 109 32.13 -9.31 10.76
C PRO A 109 30.64 -8.96 10.96
N ASN A 110 29.77 -9.87 10.55
CA ASN A 110 28.35 -9.76 10.89
C ASN A 110 28.16 -9.91 12.41
N ARG A 111 27.35 -9.04 12.99
CA ARG A 111 27.01 -9.05 14.41
C ARG A 111 25.54 -9.46 14.58
N LEU A 112 24.63 -8.60 14.18
CA LEU A 112 23.18 -8.85 14.30
C LEU A 112 22.71 -9.92 13.31
N ALA A 113 23.32 -9.98 12.12
CA ALA A 113 22.99 -10.99 11.12
C ALA A 113 23.31 -12.43 11.56
N ASN A 114 24.11 -12.60 12.62
CA ASN A 114 24.45 -13.92 13.21
C ASN A 114 23.62 -14.26 14.46
N ILE A 115 22.59 -13.47 14.79
CA ILE A 115 21.66 -13.78 15.88
C ILE A 115 20.44 -14.51 15.31
N SER A 116 20.03 -15.63 15.93
CA SER A 116 18.83 -16.34 15.51
C SER A 116 17.57 -15.59 15.90
N THR A 117 16.75 -15.28 14.88
CA THR A 117 15.45 -14.63 15.07
C THR A 117 14.31 -15.62 15.20
N THR A 118 14.55 -16.92 14.98
CA THR A 118 13.57 -18.02 15.13
C THR A 118 14.07 -19.02 16.17
N PHE A 119 13.28 -20.07 16.43
CA PHE A 119 13.69 -21.17 17.30
C PHE A 119 14.33 -22.36 16.56
N GLU A 120 14.90 -22.12 15.36
CA GLU A 120 15.58 -23.17 14.60
C GLU A 120 16.82 -23.71 15.34
N SER A 121 17.04 -25.03 15.24
CA SER A 121 18.24 -25.69 15.78
C SER A 121 19.46 -25.55 14.84
N ASN A 122 19.21 -25.33 13.58
CA ASN A 122 20.25 -25.13 12.55
C ASN A 122 19.89 -23.93 11.67
N PRO A 123 19.88 -22.69 12.20
CA PRO A 123 19.51 -21.53 11.42
C PRO A 123 20.58 -21.18 10.38
N TYR A 124 20.14 -20.62 9.27
CA TYR A 124 21.04 -20.05 8.28
C TYR A 124 21.57 -18.71 8.76
N PHE A 125 22.89 -18.49 8.57
CA PHE A 125 23.58 -17.22 8.68
C PHE A 125 24.32 -16.91 7.39
N PRO A 126 24.41 -15.64 6.95
CA PRO A 126 25.16 -15.26 5.76
C PRO A 126 26.64 -15.68 5.87
N ALA A 127 27.13 -16.41 4.88
CA ALA A 127 28.55 -16.83 4.83
C ALA A 127 29.51 -15.66 4.59
N THR A 128 29.01 -14.57 4.01
CA THR A 128 29.77 -13.35 3.72
C THR A 128 29.23 -12.18 4.56
N PRO A 129 30.06 -11.16 4.84
CA PRO A 129 29.59 -9.96 5.49
C PRO A 129 28.45 -9.30 4.69
N VAL A 130 27.38 -8.92 5.38
CA VAL A 130 26.27 -8.14 4.79
C VAL A 130 26.67 -6.68 4.63
N ASP A 131 26.00 -5.96 3.73
CA ASP A 131 26.19 -4.52 3.59
C ASP A 131 26.01 -3.79 4.93
N LYS A 132 26.79 -2.73 5.14
CA LYS A 132 26.72 -1.93 6.37
C LYS A 132 26.62 -0.45 6.08
N SER A 133 25.79 0.24 6.85
CA SER A 133 25.83 1.69 7.02
C SER A 133 26.63 2.05 8.26
N PHE A 134 27.25 3.21 8.26
CA PHE A 134 27.94 3.73 9.43
C PHE A 134 26.98 4.58 10.24
N VAL A 135 26.64 4.14 11.44
CA VAL A 135 25.71 4.83 12.36
C VAL A 135 26.53 5.58 13.40
N VAL A 136 26.23 6.85 13.62
CA VAL A 136 26.75 7.65 14.71
C VAL A 136 25.60 8.29 15.47
N ARG A 137 25.46 7.96 16.74
CA ARG A 137 24.50 8.61 17.65
C ARG A 137 25.27 9.42 18.68
N ALA A 138 24.87 10.65 18.93
CA ALA A 138 25.60 11.49 19.88
C ALA A 138 24.66 12.35 20.72
N LYS A 139 25.04 12.58 21.97
CA LYS A 139 24.33 13.31 23.00
C LYS A 139 25.27 14.22 23.76
N ALA A 140 24.85 15.39 24.13
CA ALA A 140 25.61 16.38 24.87
C ALA A 140 25.23 16.33 26.36
N TYR A 141 26.21 16.29 27.24
CA TYR A 141 26.04 16.28 28.70
C TYR A 141 26.69 17.50 29.32
N LEU A 142 25.94 18.26 30.14
CA LEU A 142 26.45 19.38 30.92
C LEU A 142 26.49 18.99 32.39
N ASN A 143 27.70 19.07 33.01
CA ASN A 143 27.94 18.73 34.40
C ASN A 143 27.49 17.30 34.79
N ASN A 144 27.46 16.36 33.83
CA ASN A 144 27.01 14.98 34.01
C ASN A 144 25.55 14.80 34.48
N GLN A 145 24.75 15.85 34.46
CA GLN A 145 23.37 15.83 34.96
C GLN A 145 22.34 16.25 33.92
N LEU A 146 22.61 17.33 33.21
CA LEU A 146 21.73 17.80 32.12
C LEU A 146 22.21 17.25 30.80
N PHE A 147 21.28 16.81 29.94
CA PHE A 147 21.60 16.26 28.64
C PHE A 147 20.67 16.78 27.56
N SER A 148 21.17 16.68 26.33
CA SER A 148 20.41 17.02 25.12
C SER A 148 19.56 15.86 24.63
N GLU A 149 18.71 16.14 23.63
CA GLU A 149 18.21 15.09 22.72
C GLU A 149 19.38 14.42 21.98
N THR A 150 19.18 13.16 21.59
CA THR A 150 20.16 12.41 20.80
C THR A 150 20.08 12.78 19.34
N THR A 151 21.18 13.16 18.73
CA THR A 151 21.29 13.29 17.27
C THR A 151 21.83 11.99 16.69
N THR A 152 21.15 11.43 15.69
CA THR A 152 21.60 10.24 14.94
C THR A 152 21.90 10.64 13.51
N ARG A 153 23.02 10.13 12.97
CA ARG A 153 23.38 10.24 11.55
C ARG A 153 23.81 8.89 11.01
N VAL A 154 23.49 8.66 9.74
CA VAL A 154 23.76 7.41 9.02
C VAL A 154 24.48 7.74 7.71
N TYR A 155 25.60 7.07 7.49
CA TYR A 155 26.45 7.25 6.32
C TYR A 155 26.57 5.95 5.55
N LEU A 156 26.27 5.97 4.28
CA LEU A 156 26.38 4.86 3.33
C LEU A 156 27.57 5.18 2.41
N ILE A 157 28.70 4.49 2.62
CA ILE A 157 29.95 4.77 1.92
C ILE A 157 30.10 3.81 0.75
N ASN A 158 30.26 4.36 -0.46
CA ASN A 158 30.40 3.58 -1.70
C ASN A 158 29.27 2.56 -1.88
N LYS A 159 28.02 2.97 -1.55
CA LYS A 159 26.83 2.15 -1.67
C LYS A 159 25.80 2.81 -2.59
N GLN A 160 25.07 1.97 -3.30
CA GLN A 160 23.95 2.38 -4.14
C GLN A 160 22.83 1.36 -4.04
N TYR A 161 21.59 1.83 -3.86
CA TYR A 161 20.40 1.01 -3.77
C TYR A 161 19.34 1.51 -4.75
N ALA A 162 18.56 0.58 -5.27
CA ALA A 162 17.45 0.90 -6.19
C ALA A 162 16.27 1.60 -5.49
N PHE A 163 16.20 1.52 -4.15
CA PHE A 163 15.10 2.00 -3.34
C PHE A 163 15.54 2.92 -2.22
N PRO A 164 14.60 3.69 -1.65
CA PRO A 164 14.85 4.41 -0.41
C PRO A 164 15.39 3.47 0.68
N VAL A 165 16.22 4.01 1.54
CA VAL A 165 16.82 3.27 2.66
C VAL A 165 16.11 3.66 3.96
N VAL A 166 15.64 2.64 4.68
CA VAL A 166 15.19 2.73 6.06
C VAL A 166 16.32 2.29 6.97
N ASN A 167 16.66 3.09 7.97
CA ASN A 167 17.59 2.69 9.02
C ASN A 167 16.92 2.87 10.37
N ILE A 168 16.83 1.78 11.16
CA ILE A 168 16.35 1.82 12.55
C ILE A 168 17.51 1.58 13.50
N ASN A 169 17.59 2.42 14.54
CA ASN A 169 18.67 2.38 15.52
C ASN A 169 18.08 2.30 16.92
N VAL A 170 18.59 1.35 17.70
CA VAL A 170 18.02 0.97 19.00
C VAL A 170 19.07 0.21 19.81
N ASN A 171 18.92 0.10 21.12
CA ASN A 171 19.75 -0.81 21.90
C ASN A 171 19.47 -2.25 21.46
N ASP A 172 20.52 -3.02 21.15
CA ASP A 172 20.41 -4.36 20.59
C ASP A 172 19.59 -5.32 21.45
N ASP A 173 19.69 -5.23 22.77
CA ASP A 173 18.95 -6.06 23.73
C ASP A 173 17.43 -5.95 23.55
N GLN A 174 16.92 -4.79 23.14
CA GLN A 174 15.49 -4.56 22.95
C GLN A 174 14.90 -5.36 21.78
N LEU A 175 15.70 -5.62 20.74
CA LEU A 175 15.25 -6.44 19.60
C LEU A 175 15.81 -7.86 19.64
N PHE A 176 17.07 -8.04 20.05
CA PHE A 176 17.82 -9.29 19.91
C PHE A 176 18.20 -9.94 21.25
N GLY A 177 17.95 -9.28 22.37
CA GLY A 177 18.26 -9.83 23.71
C GLY A 177 17.46 -11.09 24.04
N TYR A 178 18.14 -12.08 24.64
CA TYR A 178 17.54 -13.36 25.01
C TYR A 178 16.33 -13.20 25.92
N GLU A 179 16.41 -12.36 26.94
CA GLU A 179 15.35 -12.22 27.93
C GLU A 179 14.05 -11.67 27.33
N ASN A 180 14.10 -10.54 26.65
CA ASN A 180 12.92 -9.77 26.21
C ASN A 180 13.01 -9.24 24.79
N GLY A 181 14.02 -9.63 24.00
CA GLY A 181 14.21 -9.11 22.65
C GLY A 181 12.99 -9.37 21.77
N LEU A 182 12.47 -8.30 21.17
CA LEU A 182 11.19 -8.33 20.42
C LEU A 182 11.26 -9.22 19.16
N TRP A 183 12.45 -9.48 18.61
CA TRP A 183 12.63 -10.17 17.33
C TRP A 183 13.20 -11.59 17.43
N VAL A 184 13.42 -12.09 18.62
CA VAL A 184 13.97 -13.44 18.86
C VAL A 184 12.94 -14.38 19.49
N ALA A 185 13.21 -15.67 19.41
CA ALA A 185 12.41 -16.65 20.16
C ALA A 185 12.62 -16.51 21.67
N GLY A 186 13.86 -16.31 22.09
CA GLY A 186 14.27 -15.87 23.41
C GLY A 186 13.97 -16.85 24.54
N LYS A 187 13.96 -16.31 25.74
CA LYS A 187 13.70 -17.06 26.98
C LYS A 187 12.29 -17.68 27.01
N THR A 188 11.31 -17.00 26.46
CA THR A 188 9.93 -17.51 26.41
C THR A 188 9.85 -18.86 25.70
N PHE A 189 10.62 -19.05 24.63
CA PHE A 189 10.70 -20.34 23.95
C PHE A 189 11.42 -21.39 24.82
N ASP A 190 12.55 -21.04 25.39
CA ASP A 190 13.32 -21.99 26.22
C ASP A 190 12.55 -22.45 27.44
N ASP A 191 11.86 -21.55 28.13
CA ASP A 191 11.00 -21.90 29.28
C ASP A 191 9.88 -22.87 28.85
N TRP A 192 9.25 -22.61 27.69
CA TRP A 192 8.26 -23.53 27.13
C TRP A 192 8.88 -24.88 26.76
N ARG A 193 10.04 -24.91 26.12
CA ARG A 193 10.74 -26.14 25.70
C ARG A 193 11.17 -26.97 26.90
N LEU A 194 11.64 -26.35 27.98
CA LEU A 194 11.97 -27.01 29.23
C LEU A 194 10.74 -27.69 29.86
N ALA A 195 9.60 -27.00 29.83
CA ALA A 195 8.34 -27.55 30.35
C ALA A 195 7.70 -28.60 29.43
N ASN A 196 8.05 -28.65 28.16
CA ASN A 196 7.44 -29.47 27.12
C ASN A 196 8.48 -30.24 26.28
N PRO A 197 9.41 -31.00 26.85
CA PRO A 197 10.59 -31.51 26.14
C PRO A 197 10.26 -32.44 24.98
N GLN A 198 9.10 -33.13 25.00
CA GLN A 198 8.68 -34.10 24.00
C GLN A 198 7.58 -33.59 23.05
N VAL A 199 7.12 -32.35 23.20
CA VAL A 199 6.07 -31.79 22.35
C VAL A 199 6.67 -31.27 21.03
N ASP A 200 6.01 -31.55 19.91
CA ASP A 200 6.41 -31.01 18.62
C ASP A 200 6.28 -29.48 18.61
N GLN A 201 7.25 -28.82 18.00
CA GLN A 201 7.27 -27.37 17.89
C GLN A 201 6.72 -26.93 16.52
N TYR A 202 5.52 -26.40 16.56
CA TYR A 202 4.91 -25.79 15.37
C TYR A 202 5.04 -24.26 15.44
N GLU A 203 5.47 -23.66 14.35
CA GLU A 203 5.87 -22.27 14.26
C GLU A 203 4.83 -21.26 14.74
N THR A 204 3.54 -21.56 14.56
CA THR A 204 2.44 -20.66 14.91
C THR A 204 1.86 -20.87 16.31
N THR A 205 2.23 -21.94 17.00
CA THR A 205 1.65 -22.31 18.31
C THR A 205 2.63 -22.27 19.46
N VAL A 206 3.92 -22.29 19.18
CA VAL A 206 4.98 -22.30 20.19
C VAL A 206 5.19 -20.91 20.77
N PRO A 207 5.19 -20.75 22.11
CA PRO A 207 5.50 -19.47 22.75
C PRO A 207 6.90 -18.99 22.41
N ALA A 208 7.03 -17.68 22.16
CA ALA A 208 8.30 -17.01 21.88
C ALA A 208 8.19 -15.51 22.18
N ASN A 209 9.32 -14.84 22.42
CA ASN A 209 9.33 -13.39 22.67
C ASN A 209 8.68 -12.61 21.53
N TYR A 210 8.86 -13.02 20.29
CA TYR A 210 8.32 -12.32 19.11
C TYR A 210 6.78 -12.36 19.01
N TRP A 211 6.09 -13.11 19.85
CA TRP A 211 4.62 -13.06 19.96
C TRP A 211 4.11 -11.91 20.83
N ALA A 212 5.02 -11.20 21.50
CA ALA A 212 4.64 -10.05 22.32
C ALA A 212 3.80 -9.04 21.49
N SER A 213 2.72 -8.57 22.08
CA SER A 213 1.72 -7.73 21.41
C SER A 213 1.16 -6.66 22.35
N GLY A 214 0.36 -5.75 21.79
CA GLY A 214 -0.21 -4.64 22.55
C GLY A 214 0.78 -3.47 22.77
N SER A 215 0.36 -2.47 23.53
CA SER A 215 1.17 -1.27 23.77
C SER A 215 2.41 -1.53 24.63
N THR A 216 2.38 -2.55 25.47
CA THR A 216 3.50 -2.93 26.35
C THR A 216 4.68 -3.56 25.59
N SER A 217 4.48 -4.03 24.36
CA SER A 217 5.54 -4.55 23.47
C SER A 217 6.16 -3.48 22.57
N GLU A 218 5.79 -2.21 22.75
CA GLU A 218 6.28 -1.13 21.90
C GLU A 218 7.70 -0.73 22.29
N VAL A 219 8.61 -0.76 21.33
CA VAL A 219 10.02 -0.40 21.48
C VAL A 219 10.27 0.93 20.78
N PRO A 220 10.76 1.96 21.50
CA PRO A 220 11.20 3.21 20.86
C PRO A 220 12.48 2.99 20.05
N VAL A 221 12.47 3.42 18.79
CA VAL A 221 13.64 3.35 17.89
C VAL A 221 13.85 4.69 17.20
N ASN A 222 15.09 5.03 16.89
CA ASN A 222 15.34 6.11 15.95
C ASN A 222 15.11 5.58 14.54
N PHE A 223 14.25 6.27 13.78
CA PHE A 223 13.89 5.95 12.41
C PHE A 223 14.45 7.00 11.47
N ILE A 224 15.27 6.56 10.50
CA ILE A 224 15.81 7.40 9.42
C ILE A 224 15.32 6.87 8.08
N TYR A 225 14.83 7.77 7.23
CA TYR A 225 14.45 7.48 5.86
C TYR A 225 15.28 8.32 4.91
N LEU A 226 16.08 7.64 4.08
CA LEU A 226 16.92 8.23 3.05
C LEU A 226 16.29 8.00 1.67
N ALA A 227 16.06 9.05 0.93
CA ALA A 227 15.53 9.00 -0.44
C ALA A 227 16.07 10.19 -1.25
N ASN A 228 16.12 10.05 -2.57
CA ASN A 228 16.55 11.14 -3.45
C ASN A 228 17.86 11.80 -2.96
N GLY A 229 18.87 10.97 -2.69
CA GLY A 229 20.22 11.39 -2.32
C GLY A 229 20.44 11.86 -0.89
N GLY A 230 19.44 11.87 0.01
CA GLY A 230 19.62 12.37 1.36
C GLY A 230 18.52 12.02 2.36
N GLU A 231 18.71 12.49 3.60
CA GLU A 231 17.78 12.31 4.71
C GLU A 231 16.47 13.07 4.49
N LYS A 232 15.34 12.40 4.60
CA LYS A 232 13.99 12.97 4.53
C LYS A 232 13.30 12.94 5.88
N ILE A 233 13.49 11.88 6.66
CA ILE A 233 12.97 11.74 8.01
C ILE A 233 14.11 11.28 8.91
N ASN A 234 14.14 11.86 10.11
CA ASN A 234 14.96 11.43 11.22
C ASN A 234 14.22 11.78 12.50
N GLN A 235 13.65 10.78 13.15
CA GLN A 235 12.90 10.96 14.39
C GLN A 235 12.76 9.64 15.15
N THR A 236 12.42 9.72 16.42
CA THR A 236 12.03 8.56 17.22
C THR A 236 10.60 8.14 16.88
N VAL A 237 10.37 6.84 16.77
CA VAL A 237 9.06 6.21 16.63
C VAL A 237 8.98 4.97 17.52
N GLY A 238 7.77 4.58 17.92
CA GLY A 238 7.56 3.25 18.51
C GLY A 238 7.43 2.19 17.44
N ILE A 239 8.03 1.02 17.64
CA ILE A 239 7.77 -0.15 16.78
C ILE A 239 7.16 -1.30 17.57
N ARG A 240 6.30 -2.08 16.90
CA ARG A 240 5.73 -3.36 17.39
C ARG A 240 5.77 -4.37 16.25
N ASN A 241 5.88 -5.65 16.56
CA ASN A 241 5.76 -6.69 15.54
C ASN A 241 4.43 -6.60 14.80
N HIS A 242 4.48 -6.84 13.50
CA HIS A 242 3.31 -6.89 12.61
C HIS A 242 3.08 -8.30 12.08
N GLY A 243 1.82 -8.61 11.80
CA GLY A 243 1.35 -9.90 11.32
C GLY A 243 0.65 -10.70 12.42
N ASN A 244 0.05 -11.80 12.02
CA ASN A 244 -0.46 -12.86 12.90
C ASN A 244 0.50 -14.04 12.82
N GLY A 245 0.23 -15.07 12.03
CA GLY A 245 1.15 -16.18 11.79
C GLY A 245 2.54 -15.73 11.32
N SER A 246 2.61 -14.77 10.40
CA SER A 246 3.88 -14.28 9.82
C SER A 246 4.90 -13.66 10.82
N ARG A 247 4.54 -13.51 12.10
CA ARG A 247 5.50 -13.10 13.13
C ARG A 247 6.58 -14.15 13.43
N HIS A 248 6.42 -15.41 13.03
CA HIS A 248 7.48 -16.42 13.20
C HIS A 248 8.58 -16.36 12.12
N PHE A 249 8.36 -15.68 10.98
CA PHE A 249 9.37 -15.59 9.91
C PHE A 249 10.67 -14.93 10.37
N LYS A 250 11.81 -15.35 9.81
CA LYS A 250 13.16 -14.86 10.16
C LYS A 250 13.28 -13.33 10.04
N ASN A 251 12.73 -12.77 8.98
CA ASN A 251 12.68 -11.34 8.72
C ASN A 251 11.38 -10.73 9.27
N ARG A 252 11.47 -10.00 10.37
CA ARG A 252 10.32 -9.44 11.07
C ARG A 252 9.67 -8.28 10.32
N SER A 253 8.34 -8.34 10.20
CA SER A 253 7.53 -7.17 9.89
C SER A 253 7.25 -6.36 11.15
N TYR A 254 7.20 -5.05 11.03
CA TYR A 254 6.88 -4.19 12.15
C TYR A 254 5.98 -3.01 11.78
N ARG A 255 5.16 -2.59 12.75
CA ARG A 255 4.33 -1.39 12.69
C ARG A 255 5.10 -0.23 13.31
N MET A 256 5.04 0.94 12.69
CA MET A 256 5.61 2.18 13.23
C MET A 256 4.52 3.10 13.75
N TYR A 257 4.78 3.74 14.87
CA TYR A 257 3.88 4.67 15.55
C TYR A 257 4.60 5.99 15.79
N ALA A 258 4.19 7.05 15.09
CA ALA A 258 4.62 8.41 15.41
C ALA A 258 3.69 8.98 16.48
N LYS A 259 4.23 9.31 17.65
CA LYS A 259 3.50 9.80 18.81
C LYS A 259 4.20 11.00 19.43
N SER A 260 3.43 11.88 20.06
CA SER A 260 3.97 13.06 20.76
C SER A 260 4.96 12.72 21.87
N GLU A 261 4.82 11.55 22.52
CA GLU A 261 5.77 11.06 23.54
C GLU A 261 7.18 10.81 22.98
N TYR A 262 7.29 10.60 21.66
CA TYR A 262 8.56 10.45 20.92
C TYR A 262 9.00 11.76 20.24
N GLY A 263 8.31 12.88 20.48
CA GLY A 263 8.57 14.19 19.91
C GLY A 263 7.65 14.52 18.73
N LYS A 264 7.92 14.04 17.53
CA LYS A 264 7.09 14.31 16.36
C LYS A 264 5.96 13.28 16.24
N LYS A 265 4.73 13.78 16.21
CA LYS A 265 3.52 12.94 16.15
C LYS A 265 3.12 12.48 14.74
N ASP A 266 3.90 12.85 13.72
CA ASP A 266 3.66 12.51 12.30
C ASP A 266 4.97 12.16 11.60
N LEU A 267 4.90 11.19 10.69
CA LEU A 267 5.89 10.94 9.66
C LEU A 267 5.50 11.77 8.43
N ARG A 268 6.26 12.84 8.14
CA ARG A 268 5.92 13.80 7.06
C ARG A 268 6.86 13.62 5.87
N TYR A 269 6.38 12.90 4.89
CA TYR A 269 7.02 12.71 3.59
C TYR A 269 6.04 12.05 2.62
N ASN A 270 6.15 12.34 1.33
CA ASN A 270 5.39 11.62 0.29
C ASN A 270 6.05 10.28 0.01
N PHE A 271 5.73 9.25 0.80
CA PHE A 271 6.32 7.91 0.71
C PHE A 271 5.86 7.13 -0.52
N PHE A 272 4.67 7.44 -1.03
CA PHE A 272 4.01 6.66 -2.08
C PHE A 272 3.79 7.56 -3.30
N ASP A 273 4.23 7.08 -4.46
CA ASP A 273 4.03 7.80 -5.71
C ASP A 273 2.53 7.99 -5.99
N GLU A 274 2.18 9.16 -6.55
CA GLU A 274 0.81 9.48 -6.95
C GLU A 274 -0.24 9.41 -5.81
N TYR A 275 0.19 9.61 -4.56
CA TYR A 275 -0.67 9.58 -3.40
C TYR A 275 -0.82 10.98 -2.79
N PRO A 276 -2.07 11.46 -2.49
CA PRO A 276 -2.29 12.86 -2.10
C PRO A 276 -1.88 13.19 -0.66
N TYR A 277 -1.48 12.19 0.13
CA TYR A 277 -1.16 12.36 1.55
C TYR A 277 0.35 12.25 1.78
N ASP A 278 0.88 13.16 2.58
CA ASP A 278 2.28 13.27 2.98
C ASP A 278 2.51 13.18 4.50
N SER A 279 1.46 12.94 5.28
CA SER A 279 1.50 12.89 6.74
C SER A 279 0.83 11.63 7.28
N PHE A 280 1.61 10.83 8.02
CA PHE A 280 1.18 9.52 8.50
C PHE A 280 1.43 9.38 10.01
N LYS A 281 0.42 8.92 10.75
CA LYS A 281 0.55 8.55 12.17
C LYS A 281 1.21 7.19 12.34
N ARG A 282 0.94 6.29 11.41
CA ARG A 282 1.34 4.88 11.46
C ARG A 282 1.62 4.38 10.05
N LEU A 283 2.67 3.58 9.92
CA LEU A 283 3.03 2.84 8.72
C LEU A 283 3.44 1.42 9.10
N ILE A 284 3.55 0.56 8.11
CA ILE A 284 4.04 -0.82 8.26
C ILE A 284 5.27 -0.99 7.39
N VAL A 285 6.31 -1.61 7.93
CA VAL A 285 7.41 -2.18 7.15
C VAL A 285 7.20 -3.69 7.15
N ARG A 286 6.74 -4.22 6.00
CA ARG A 286 6.27 -5.60 5.85
C ARG A 286 7.30 -6.45 5.11
N ASN A 287 7.50 -7.68 5.56
CA ASN A 287 8.35 -8.69 4.94
C ASN A 287 7.65 -9.45 3.79
N SER A 288 6.49 -9.00 3.31
CA SER A 288 5.63 -9.66 2.32
C SER A 288 4.77 -10.82 2.84
N GLY A 289 4.73 -11.07 4.15
CA GLY A 289 3.91 -12.16 4.73
C GLY A 289 4.30 -13.53 4.18
N ASN A 290 3.33 -14.35 3.78
CA ASN A 290 3.58 -15.69 3.22
C ASN A 290 4.34 -15.66 1.87
N ASP A 291 4.46 -14.50 1.24
CA ASP A 291 5.20 -14.33 -0.02
C ASP A 291 6.71 -14.02 0.20
N THR A 292 7.17 -13.98 1.47
CA THR A 292 8.57 -13.66 1.83
C THR A 292 9.59 -14.65 1.26
N TYR A 293 9.20 -15.91 1.04
CA TYR A 293 10.00 -16.98 0.44
C TYR A 293 9.53 -17.34 -0.98
N ARG A 294 8.82 -16.41 -1.65
CA ARG A 294 8.26 -16.59 -2.99
C ARG A 294 8.60 -15.41 -3.89
N THR A 295 7.66 -14.50 -4.13
CA THR A 295 7.86 -13.40 -5.09
C THR A 295 8.26 -12.07 -4.45
N MET A 296 7.99 -11.85 -3.18
CA MET A 296 8.22 -10.61 -2.42
C MET A 296 7.26 -9.47 -2.74
N PHE A 297 6.44 -9.56 -3.78
CA PHE A 297 5.56 -8.45 -4.20
C PHE A 297 4.11 -8.86 -4.52
N ARG A 298 3.71 -10.11 -4.29
CA ARG A 298 2.40 -10.66 -4.66
C ARG A 298 1.23 -9.84 -4.12
N ASP A 299 1.16 -9.62 -2.81
CA ASP A 299 0.12 -8.79 -2.21
C ASP A 299 0.12 -7.38 -2.80
N ALA A 300 1.28 -6.74 -2.93
CA ALA A 300 1.40 -5.41 -3.52
C ALA A 300 0.93 -5.39 -4.99
N PHE A 301 1.22 -6.45 -5.75
CA PHE A 301 0.78 -6.62 -7.13
C PHE A 301 -0.76 -6.74 -7.20
N VAL A 302 -1.38 -7.62 -6.40
CA VAL A 302 -2.83 -7.79 -6.42
C VAL A 302 -3.54 -6.50 -6.02
N GLN A 303 -3.00 -5.75 -5.07
CA GLN A 303 -3.51 -4.44 -4.69
C GLN A 303 -3.36 -3.41 -5.84
N LYS A 304 -2.20 -3.36 -6.50
CA LYS A 304 -1.95 -2.45 -7.63
C LYS A 304 -2.84 -2.77 -8.83
N LEU A 305 -3.06 -4.05 -9.13
CA LEU A 305 -3.96 -4.50 -10.19
C LEU A 305 -5.38 -3.96 -10.02
N ASN A 306 -5.83 -3.78 -8.78
CA ASN A 306 -7.19 -3.40 -8.42
C ASN A 306 -7.32 -1.96 -7.89
N GLU A 307 -6.26 -1.14 -7.87
CA GLU A 307 -6.26 0.18 -7.23
C GLU A 307 -7.21 1.21 -7.87
N HIS A 308 -7.70 0.94 -9.08
CA HIS A 308 -8.66 1.76 -9.81
C HIS A 308 -10.12 1.38 -9.55
N LEU A 309 -10.39 0.32 -8.78
CA LEU A 309 -11.72 -0.13 -8.41
C LEU A 309 -12.28 0.66 -7.20
N HIS A 310 -13.54 0.40 -6.85
CA HIS A 310 -14.25 1.22 -5.87
C HIS A 310 -14.07 0.72 -4.42
N PHE A 311 -12.86 0.32 -4.06
CA PHE A 311 -12.50 -0.02 -2.67
C PHE A 311 -11.06 0.41 -2.38
N GLU A 312 -10.73 0.49 -1.08
CA GLU A 312 -9.41 0.91 -0.65
C GLU A 312 -8.36 -0.17 -0.88
N THR A 313 -7.22 0.23 -1.43
CA THR A 313 -6.00 -0.59 -1.54
C THR A 313 -4.86 0.04 -0.76
N GLN A 314 -4.00 -0.79 -0.16
CA GLN A 314 -2.84 -0.32 0.57
C GLN A 314 -1.72 0.11 -0.39
N LYS A 315 -1.23 1.33 -0.24
CA LYS A 315 -0.09 1.80 -1.02
C LYS A 315 1.20 1.05 -0.66
N TYR A 316 2.13 1.02 -1.59
CA TYR A 316 3.32 0.19 -1.56
C TYR A 316 4.57 0.95 -2.03
N GLN A 317 5.64 0.87 -1.23
CA GLN A 317 6.97 1.35 -1.59
C GLN A 317 8.01 0.33 -1.12
N PRO A 318 8.77 -0.33 -2.04
CA PRO A 318 9.90 -1.16 -1.62
C PRO A 318 10.95 -0.29 -0.95
N VAL A 319 11.57 -0.81 0.10
CA VAL A 319 12.64 -0.14 0.85
C VAL A 319 13.74 -1.12 1.20
N VAL A 320 14.98 -0.66 1.18
CA VAL A 320 16.12 -1.38 1.74
C VAL A 320 16.24 -1.02 3.21
N THR A 321 16.25 -2.03 4.08
CA THR A 321 16.22 -1.81 5.53
C THR A 321 17.53 -2.19 6.18
N PHE A 322 18.00 -1.33 7.09
CA PHE A 322 19.13 -1.56 7.98
C PHE A 322 18.68 -1.50 9.44
N VAL A 323 19.32 -2.30 10.29
CA VAL A 323 19.13 -2.29 11.73
C VAL A 323 20.51 -2.09 12.37
N ASN A 324 20.66 -1.01 13.16
CA ASN A 324 21.92 -0.65 13.81
C ASN A 324 23.12 -0.72 12.87
N GLY A 325 22.92 -0.33 11.62
CA GLY A 325 23.94 -0.29 10.60
C GLY A 325 24.14 -1.57 9.79
N GLU A 326 23.54 -2.72 10.14
CA GLU A 326 23.59 -3.94 9.33
C GLU A 326 22.39 -4.07 8.39
N TYR A 327 22.64 -4.49 7.15
CA TYR A 327 21.60 -4.78 6.16
C TYR A 327 20.64 -5.84 6.68
N TYR A 328 19.37 -5.46 6.78
CA TYR A 328 18.31 -6.34 7.25
C TYR A 328 17.53 -6.99 6.11
N GLY A 329 17.36 -6.29 4.98
CA GLY A 329 16.72 -6.86 3.79
C GLY A 329 15.89 -5.88 2.98
N LEU A 330 15.39 -6.39 1.86
CA LEU A 330 14.33 -5.75 1.09
C LEU A 330 13.00 -5.93 1.83
N MET A 331 12.29 -4.84 2.08
CA MET A 331 11.02 -4.80 2.78
C MET A 331 10.01 -3.93 2.02
N ASN A 332 8.75 -3.97 2.43
CA ASN A 332 7.66 -3.23 1.83
C ASN A 332 7.09 -2.21 2.82
N LEU A 333 7.34 -0.92 2.56
CA LEU A 333 6.67 0.15 3.29
C LEU A 333 5.22 0.23 2.81
N ARG A 334 4.25 0.17 3.75
CA ARG A 334 2.82 0.09 3.47
C ARG A 334 2.03 1.03 4.38
N GLU A 335 0.88 1.47 3.90
CA GLU A 335 -0.13 2.06 4.76
C GLU A 335 -0.70 1.03 5.75
N ARG A 336 -1.27 1.53 6.81
CA ARG A 336 -2.02 0.72 7.77
C ARG A 336 -3.47 1.17 7.83
N TYR A 337 -4.42 0.24 7.63
CA TYR A 337 -5.82 0.48 7.96
C TYR A 337 -6.00 0.45 9.47
N ASP A 338 -6.46 1.56 10.00
CA ASP A 338 -6.84 1.77 11.39
C ASP A 338 -7.61 3.10 11.52
N GLU A 339 -7.99 3.48 12.74
CA GLU A 339 -8.73 4.72 12.97
C GLU A 339 -8.02 5.97 12.42
N LYS A 340 -6.68 5.96 12.33
CA LYS A 340 -5.91 7.10 11.80
C LYS A 340 -5.93 7.16 10.28
N TYR A 341 -6.06 6.01 9.62
CA TYR A 341 -6.29 5.95 8.18
C TYR A 341 -7.66 6.55 7.84
N PHE A 342 -8.73 6.07 8.48
CA PHE A 342 -10.10 6.53 8.18
C PHE A 342 -10.32 7.99 8.59
N GLU A 343 -9.64 8.47 9.64
CA GLU A 343 -9.62 9.90 9.99
C GLU A 343 -8.96 10.74 8.88
N ARG A 344 -7.84 10.29 8.31
CA ARG A 344 -7.12 11.01 7.25
C ARG A 344 -7.87 11.00 5.92
N VAL A 345 -8.38 9.84 5.51
CA VAL A 345 -8.95 9.64 4.16
C VAL A 345 -10.41 10.08 4.08
N TYR A 346 -11.18 9.84 5.13
CA TYR A 346 -12.64 10.03 5.14
C TYR A 346 -13.13 11.05 6.18
N ASP A 347 -12.24 11.65 6.96
CA ASP A 347 -12.60 12.52 8.10
C ASP A 347 -13.58 11.83 9.08
N ILE A 348 -13.40 10.51 9.31
CA ILE A 348 -14.17 9.75 10.29
C ILE A 348 -13.35 9.65 11.57
N LYS A 349 -13.84 10.25 12.65
CA LYS A 349 -13.18 10.16 13.96
C LYS A 349 -13.35 8.75 14.54
N GLU A 350 -12.38 8.30 15.33
CA GLU A 350 -12.37 6.98 15.97
C GLU A 350 -13.70 6.63 16.67
N ARG A 351 -14.28 7.57 17.41
CA ARG A 351 -15.57 7.38 18.10
C ARG A 351 -16.78 7.18 17.17
N ASP A 352 -16.63 7.59 15.91
CA ASP A 352 -17.69 7.55 14.90
C ASP A 352 -17.42 6.44 13.86
N LEU A 353 -16.46 5.55 14.12
CA LEU A 353 -16.02 4.48 13.22
C LEU A 353 -16.42 3.11 13.77
N ASP A 354 -17.00 2.27 12.93
CA ASP A 354 -16.93 0.81 13.06
C ASP A 354 -15.95 0.30 12.02
N PHE A 355 -14.89 -0.36 12.48
CA PHE A 355 -13.91 -1.03 11.64
C PHE A 355 -13.77 -2.48 12.11
N LEU A 356 -14.18 -3.41 11.25
CA LEU A 356 -14.44 -4.80 11.59
C LEU A 356 -13.67 -5.74 10.66
N GLU A 357 -13.40 -6.92 11.17
CA GLU A 357 -12.78 -8.01 10.43
C GLU A 357 -13.62 -9.30 10.53
N ASN A 358 -13.56 -10.12 9.48
CA ASN A 358 -14.10 -11.48 9.43
C ASN A 358 -15.60 -11.54 9.80
N ALA A 359 -15.98 -12.37 10.78
CA ALA A 359 -17.36 -12.49 11.23
C ALA A 359 -17.82 -11.36 12.18
N GLY A 360 -17.30 -10.16 12.02
CA GLY A 360 -17.67 -9.00 12.84
C GLY A 360 -16.79 -8.78 14.07
N LEU A 361 -15.54 -9.25 14.05
CA LEU A 361 -14.56 -8.88 15.07
C LEU A 361 -14.22 -7.40 14.97
N ALA A 362 -14.54 -6.63 16.00
CA ALA A 362 -14.30 -5.19 16.00
C ALA A 362 -12.83 -4.88 16.37
N ASP A 363 -12.11 -4.23 15.48
CA ASP A 363 -10.83 -3.58 15.76
C ASP A 363 -11.08 -2.17 16.34
N VAL A 364 -12.10 -1.46 15.83
CA VAL A 364 -12.58 -0.17 16.32
C VAL A 364 -14.11 -0.16 16.33
N GLY A 365 -14.74 0.45 17.32
CA GLY A 365 -16.18 0.55 17.44
C GLY A 365 -16.84 -0.73 17.94
N ASP A 366 -17.97 -1.13 17.32
CA ASP A 366 -18.69 -2.36 17.66
C ASP A 366 -19.34 -3.00 16.43
N ASN A 367 -19.79 -4.24 16.58
CA ASN A 367 -20.40 -5.02 15.50
C ASN A 367 -21.95 -5.02 15.51
N VAL A 368 -22.58 -4.23 16.36
CA VAL A 368 -24.03 -4.27 16.55
C VAL A 368 -24.78 -4.04 15.23
N GLN A 369 -24.34 -3.07 14.43
CA GLN A 369 -24.96 -2.80 13.14
C GLN A 369 -24.67 -3.90 12.12
N TYR A 370 -23.46 -4.46 12.14
CA TYR A 370 -23.11 -5.56 11.23
C TYR A 370 -23.96 -6.81 11.48
N LEU A 371 -24.16 -7.19 12.73
CA LEU A 371 -25.01 -8.32 13.10
C LEU A 371 -26.47 -8.11 12.64
N LYS A 372 -27.00 -6.88 12.69
CA LYS A 372 -28.31 -6.57 12.10
C LYS A 372 -28.33 -6.73 10.58
N VAL A 373 -27.22 -6.40 9.92
CA VAL A 373 -27.08 -6.57 8.46
C VAL A 373 -27.06 -8.05 8.12
N VAL A 374 -26.28 -8.86 8.81
CA VAL A 374 -26.23 -10.33 8.63
C VAL A 374 -27.60 -10.94 8.87
N ASP A 375 -28.29 -10.59 9.97
CA ASP A 375 -29.67 -11.05 10.25
C ASP A 375 -30.62 -10.67 9.11
N PHE A 376 -30.53 -9.45 8.59
CA PHE A 376 -31.36 -9.01 7.47
C PHE A 376 -31.10 -9.85 6.21
N PHE A 377 -29.84 -10.07 5.83
CA PHE A 377 -29.50 -10.87 4.64
C PHE A 377 -29.85 -12.36 4.80
N THR A 378 -29.79 -12.88 6.01
CA THR A 378 -30.21 -14.25 6.32
C THR A 378 -31.71 -14.44 6.21
N ASN A 379 -32.51 -13.50 6.73
CA ASN A 379 -33.94 -13.69 6.94
C ASN A 379 -34.83 -13.01 5.90
N GLN A 380 -34.28 -12.07 5.08
CA GLN A 380 -35.10 -11.34 4.13
C GLN A 380 -34.95 -11.86 2.69
N ASN A 381 -36.08 -12.01 2.01
CA ASN A 381 -36.09 -12.40 0.60
C ASN A 381 -35.80 -11.18 -0.31
N LEU A 382 -34.56 -11.10 -0.84
CA LEU A 382 -34.12 -9.99 -1.69
C LEU A 382 -34.65 -10.05 -3.13
N LYS A 383 -35.37 -11.10 -3.56
CA LYS A 383 -36.14 -11.09 -4.80
C LYS A 383 -37.21 -9.98 -4.76
N LYS A 384 -37.67 -9.61 -3.56
CA LYS A 384 -38.62 -8.50 -3.38
C LYS A 384 -37.87 -7.16 -3.51
N LYS A 385 -38.30 -6.33 -4.48
CA LYS A 385 -37.71 -5.01 -4.75
C LYS A 385 -37.57 -4.11 -3.50
N LYS A 386 -38.51 -4.17 -2.57
CA LYS A 386 -38.47 -3.41 -1.30
C LYS A 386 -37.29 -3.83 -0.44
N ASN A 387 -37.05 -5.15 -0.30
CA ASN A 387 -35.95 -5.69 0.52
C ASN A 387 -34.62 -5.41 -0.13
N TYR A 388 -34.49 -5.57 -1.46
CA TYR A 388 -33.31 -5.20 -2.19
C TYR A 388 -32.95 -3.71 -2.01
N LYS A 389 -33.92 -2.79 -2.19
CA LYS A 389 -33.67 -1.38 -1.92
C LYS A 389 -33.23 -1.10 -0.48
N LYS A 390 -33.76 -1.85 0.50
CA LYS A 390 -33.35 -1.73 1.89
C LYS A 390 -31.92 -2.25 2.09
N ALA A 391 -31.54 -3.36 1.46
CA ALA A 391 -30.17 -3.90 1.49
C ALA A 391 -29.14 -2.83 1.07
N LEU A 392 -29.42 -2.05 0.02
CA LEU A 392 -28.56 -0.98 -0.48
C LEU A 392 -28.41 0.23 0.45
N THR A 393 -29.19 0.29 1.53
CA THR A 393 -28.97 1.26 2.61
C THR A 393 -28.01 0.75 3.69
N TYR A 394 -27.67 -0.52 3.67
CA TYR A 394 -26.73 -1.14 4.60
C TYR A 394 -25.33 -1.28 4.03
N ILE A 395 -25.20 -1.56 2.74
CA ILE A 395 -23.95 -1.76 2.05
C ILE A 395 -23.81 -0.88 0.82
N ASP A 396 -22.59 -0.51 0.47
CA ASP A 396 -22.29 0.13 -0.80
C ASP A 396 -22.19 -0.95 -1.88
N GLU A 397 -23.16 -0.99 -2.79
CA GLU A 397 -23.27 -2.03 -3.82
C GLU A 397 -22.04 -2.08 -4.74
N VAL A 398 -21.54 -0.93 -5.14
CA VAL A 398 -20.41 -0.83 -6.07
C VAL A 398 -19.13 -1.30 -5.40
N ASN A 399 -18.84 -0.76 -4.21
CA ASN A 399 -17.70 -1.17 -3.41
C ASN A 399 -17.72 -2.68 -3.13
N PHE A 400 -18.84 -3.19 -2.64
CA PHE A 400 -18.99 -4.61 -2.31
C PHE A 400 -18.78 -5.52 -3.53
N THR A 401 -19.39 -5.16 -4.67
CA THR A 401 -19.29 -5.97 -5.89
C THR A 401 -17.87 -6.02 -6.43
N ASP A 402 -17.19 -4.86 -6.52
CA ASP A 402 -15.82 -4.79 -6.98
C ASP A 402 -14.88 -5.57 -6.05
N PHE A 403 -15.04 -5.44 -4.73
CA PHE A 403 -14.28 -6.18 -3.74
C PHE A 403 -14.48 -7.70 -3.90
N GLN A 404 -15.73 -8.18 -3.99
CA GLN A 404 -16.05 -9.60 -4.18
C GLN A 404 -15.40 -10.14 -5.47
N ILE A 405 -15.52 -9.42 -6.58
CA ILE A 405 -14.96 -9.84 -7.85
C ILE A 405 -13.43 -9.92 -7.78
N ALA A 406 -12.79 -8.94 -7.16
CA ALA A 406 -11.33 -8.92 -7.01
C ALA A 406 -10.80 -10.10 -6.20
N GLU A 407 -11.42 -10.41 -5.06
CA GLU A 407 -11.08 -11.58 -4.22
C GLU A 407 -11.33 -12.89 -4.95
N ILE A 408 -12.48 -13.02 -5.62
CA ILE A 408 -12.85 -14.22 -6.39
C ILE A 408 -11.87 -14.43 -7.55
N TYR A 409 -11.54 -13.37 -8.30
CA TYR A 409 -10.59 -13.48 -9.42
C TYR A 409 -9.19 -13.84 -8.95
N ALA A 410 -8.71 -13.20 -7.89
CA ALA A 410 -7.40 -13.48 -7.30
C ALA A 410 -7.28 -14.92 -6.77
N ALA A 411 -8.38 -15.65 -6.61
CA ALA A 411 -8.44 -16.96 -5.97
C ALA A 411 -7.76 -16.94 -4.58
N ASN A 412 -8.04 -15.87 -3.80
CA ASN A 412 -7.50 -15.75 -2.46
C ASN A 412 -8.08 -16.84 -1.57
N PHE A 413 -7.24 -17.81 -1.22
CA PHE A 413 -7.67 -19.00 -0.47
C PHE A 413 -7.97 -18.68 0.99
N ASP A 414 -7.30 -17.68 1.53
CA ASP A 414 -7.50 -17.27 2.93
C ASP A 414 -8.79 -16.44 3.15
N TRP A 415 -9.50 -16.16 2.07
CA TRP A 415 -10.76 -15.44 2.05
C TRP A 415 -11.91 -16.38 1.57
N PRO A 416 -13.18 -16.24 2.04
CA PRO A 416 -13.77 -15.16 2.83
C PRO A 416 -13.78 -15.36 4.35
N HIS A 417 -13.28 -16.46 4.87
CA HIS A 417 -13.33 -16.79 6.31
C HIS A 417 -12.30 -16.00 7.13
N ASN A 418 -11.27 -15.50 6.50
CA ASN A 418 -10.24 -14.63 7.07
C ASN A 418 -10.01 -13.43 6.14
N ASN A 419 -9.26 -12.40 6.60
CA ASN A 419 -8.89 -11.20 5.82
C ASN A 419 -10.08 -10.43 5.20
N ASN A 420 -11.30 -10.69 5.66
CA ASN A 420 -12.51 -9.97 5.24
C ASN A 420 -12.67 -8.72 6.12
N THR A 421 -12.28 -7.57 5.60
CA THR A 421 -12.17 -6.32 6.39
C THR A 421 -13.10 -5.25 5.82
N TYR A 422 -13.84 -4.56 6.69
CA TYR A 422 -14.82 -3.57 6.28
C TYR A 422 -15.04 -2.49 7.35
N PHE A 423 -15.55 -1.34 6.92
CA PHE A 423 -15.78 -0.19 7.78
C PHE A 423 -17.10 0.51 7.48
N ARG A 424 -17.57 1.32 8.43
CA ARG A 424 -18.63 2.31 8.23
C ARG A 424 -18.49 3.47 9.20
N LYS A 425 -19.03 4.63 8.83
CA LYS A 425 -19.34 5.69 9.81
C LYS A 425 -20.56 5.30 10.63
N ARG A 426 -20.53 5.50 11.92
CA ARG A 426 -21.61 5.17 12.89
C ARG A 426 -22.76 6.17 12.82
N VAL A 427 -23.41 6.24 11.66
CA VAL A 427 -24.59 7.07 11.41
C VAL A 427 -25.66 6.25 10.71
N GLU A 428 -26.89 6.70 10.75
CA GLU A 428 -27.96 6.18 9.89
C GLU A 428 -27.67 6.51 8.42
N TYR A 429 -28.22 5.70 7.51
CA TYR A 429 -28.00 5.90 6.08
C TYR A 429 -28.42 7.29 5.61
N THR A 430 -27.48 8.04 5.06
CA THR A 430 -27.65 9.40 4.57
C THR A 430 -27.13 9.49 3.13
N PRO A 431 -28.04 9.42 2.11
CA PRO A 431 -27.63 9.24 0.70
C PRO A 431 -26.75 10.36 0.14
N ASP A 432 -26.92 11.60 0.63
CA ASP A 432 -26.20 12.79 0.15
C ASP A 432 -24.90 13.09 0.94
N ALA A 433 -24.52 12.22 1.87
CA ALA A 433 -23.27 12.37 2.60
C ALA A 433 -22.06 12.11 1.69
N PRO A 434 -20.88 12.69 1.99
CA PRO A 434 -19.65 12.37 1.27
C PRO A 434 -19.37 10.86 1.24
N TYR A 435 -18.69 10.39 0.20
CA TYR A 435 -18.32 8.98 0.07
C TYR A 435 -17.58 8.50 1.33
N GLY A 436 -17.92 7.31 1.80
CA GLY A 436 -17.40 6.74 3.05
C GLY A 436 -18.13 7.21 4.33
N GLN A 437 -18.92 8.28 4.30
CA GLN A 437 -19.57 8.87 5.48
C GLN A 437 -21.09 8.65 5.57
N ASP A 438 -21.70 7.93 4.62
CA ASP A 438 -23.14 7.76 4.49
C ASP A 438 -23.76 6.67 5.38
N GLY A 439 -22.98 6.01 6.23
CA GLY A 439 -23.41 4.99 7.16
C GLY A 439 -23.48 3.57 6.60
N ARG A 440 -23.17 3.36 5.30
CA ARG A 440 -23.10 2.03 4.68
C ARG A 440 -21.77 1.35 4.97
N PHE A 441 -21.79 0.02 5.03
CA PHE A 441 -20.55 -0.77 5.05
C PHE A 441 -19.84 -0.75 3.71
N ARG A 442 -18.49 -0.63 3.78
CA ARG A 442 -17.56 -0.72 2.65
C ARG A 442 -16.39 -1.61 3.01
N TRP A 443 -16.00 -2.45 2.05
CA TRP A 443 -14.88 -3.37 2.17
C TRP A 443 -13.58 -2.70 1.75
N VAL A 444 -12.49 -3.11 2.39
CA VAL A 444 -11.12 -2.68 2.09
C VAL A 444 -10.24 -3.88 1.81
N PHE A 445 -9.32 -3.75 0.86
CA PHE A 445 -8.53 -4.85 0.33
C PHE A 445 -7.23 -5.00 1.11
N LYS A 446 -7.00 -6.19 1.72
CA LYS A 446 -5.88 -6.41 2.63
C LYS A 446 -5.44 -7.89 2.56
N ASP A 447 -4.12 -8.11 2.63
CA ASP A 447 -3.49 -9.42 2.82
C ASP A 447 -3.79 -10.44 1.71
N LEU A 448 -3.30 -10.15 0.49
CA LEU A 448 -3.56 -10.91 -0.73
C LEU A 448 -2.42 -11.89 -1.09
N ASP A 449 -1.54 -12.20 -0.16
CA ASP A 449 -0.38 -13.06 -0.41
C ASP A 449 -0.77 -14.53 -0.62
N ALA A 450 -1.99 -14.94 -0.25
CA ALA A 450 -2.58 -16.24 -0.53
C ALA A 450 -3.28 -16.35 -1.90
N GLY A 451 -3.37 -15.24 -2.67
CA GLY A 451 -3.91 -15.22 -4.03
C GLY A 451 -2.84 -15.51 -5.11
N PHE A 452 -3.24 -15.62 -6.38
CA PHE A 452 -2.33 -15.75 -7.53
C PHE A 452 -1.27 -16.87 -7.38
N ASN A 453 -1.67 -18.08 -6.98
CA ASN A 453 -0.79 -19.22 -6.64
C ASN A 453 0.15 -18.93 -5.45
N GLY A 454 -0.27 -18.11 -4.48
CA GLY A 454 0.53 -17.74 -3.32
C GLY A 454 0.75 -18.85 -2.30
N ILE A 455 -0.04 -19.94 -2.34
CA ILE A 455 -0.03 -21.02 -1.36
C ILE A 455 -0.16 -22.40 -2.01
N ASP A 456 0.65 -22.60 -3.07
CA ASP A 456 0.70 -23.87 -3.80
C ASP A 456 1.00 -25.11 -2.91
N GLU A 457 1.60 -24.91 -1.74
CA GLU A 457 1.81 -25.98 -0.73
C GLU A 457 0.51 -26.49 -0.12
N TRP A 458 -0.51 -25.62 -0.02
CA TRP A 458 -1.81 -25.98 0.56
C TRP A 458 -2.83 -26.36 -0.48
N ILE A 459 -2.72 -25.79 -1.69
CA ILE A 459 -3.60 -26.05 -2.82
C ILE A 459 -2.76 -26.15 -4.10
N ASN A 460 -2.70 -27.34 -4.66
CA ASN A 460 -2.15 -27.50 -6.01
C ASN A 460 -3.01 -26.72 -6.99
N ASN A 461 -2.39 -25.80 -7.74
CA ASN A 461 -3.01 -25.03 -8.82
C ASN A 461 -4.19 -24.18 -8.35
N SER A 462 -3.94 -23.15 -7.52
CA SER A 462 -4.99 -22.26 -6.99
C SER A 462 -5.82 -21.58 -8.08
N TYR A 463 -5.31 -21.49 -9.34
CA TYR A 463 -6.07 -20.97 -10.47
C TYR A 463 -7.37 -21.76 -10.75
N SER A 464 -7.45 -23.03 -10.37
CA SER A 464 -8.65 -23.87 -10.53
C SER A 464 -9.61 -23.80 -9.35
N HIS A 465 -9.22 -23.19 -8.24
CA HIS A 465 -10.07 -23.09 -7.05
C HIS A 465 -11.33 -22.27 -7.30
N ASN A 466 -12.49 -22.82 -6.89
CA ASN A 466 -13.79 -22.17 -7.08
C ASN A 466 -14.11 -21.20 -5.93
N THR A 467 -13.36 -20.09 -5.86
CA THR A 467 -13.56 -19.04 -4.87
C THR A 467 -14.94 -18.37 -4.97
N LEU A 468 -15.59 -18.39 -6.14
CA LEU A 468 -16.98 -17.93 -6.27
C LEU A 468 -17.94 -18.76 -5.41
N ALA A 469 -17.77 -20.09 -5.40
CA ALA A 469 -18.58 -20.97 -4.55
C ALA A 469 -18.33 -20.68 -3.06
N SER A 470 -17.07 -20.48 -2.67
CA SER A 470 -16.69 -20.13 -1.29
C SER A 470 -17.32 -18.80 -0.86
N ALA A 471 -17.27 -17.77 -1.73
CA ALA A 471 -17.88 -16.47 -1.47
C ALA A 471 -19.40 -16.53 -1.28
N ILE A 472 -20.08 -17.31 -2.12
CA ILE A 472 -21.55 -17.49 -2.03
C ILE A 472 -21.93 -18.30 -0.78
N ALA A 473 -21.05 -19.19 -0.33
CA ALA A 473 -21.27 -19.99 0.87
C ALA A 473 -20.89 -19.27 2.18
N SER A 474 -20.41 -18.01 2.10
CA SER A 474 -20.05 -17.21 3.28
C SER A 474 -21.20 -17.10 4.28
N GLU A 475 -20.87 -17.20 5.56
CA GLU A 475 -21.83 -17.22 6.69
C GLU A 475 -22.58 -15.89 6.85
N ASP A 476 -22.07 -14.78 6.30
CA ASP A 476 -22.76 -13.49 6.33
C ASP A 476 -23.94 -13.41 5.35
N HIS A 477 -24.03 -14.33 4.41
CA HIS A 477 -25.08 -14.45 3.39
C HIS A 477 -25.28 -13.21 2.51
N ILE A 478 -24.41 -12.22 2.56
CA ILE A 478 -24.59 -10.94 1.83
C ILE A 478 -24.59 -11.19 0.33
N LEU A 479 -23.53 -11.79 -0.22
CA LEU A 479 -23.43 -12.06 -1.66
C LEU A 479 -24.55 -12.98 -2.12
N LYS A 480 -24.82 -14.06 -1.39
CA LYS A 480 -25.91 -15.00 -1.68
C LYS A 480 -27.28 -14.31 -1.74
N GLY A 481 -27.56 -13.44 -0.78
CA GLY A 481 -28.79 -12.69 -0.71
C GLY A 481 -28.95 -11.73 -1.89
N LEU A 482 -27.91 -10.97 -2.22
CA LEU A 482 -27.89 -10.05 -3.37
C LEU A 482 -28.09 -10.79 -4.69
N LEU A 483 -27.38 -11.88 -4.92
CA LEU A 483 -27.48 -12.70 -6.14
C LEU A 483 -28.88 -13.33 -6.34
N ALA A 484 -29.69 -13.45 -5.30
CA ALA A 484 -31.09 -13.85 -5.44
C ALA A 484 -31.96 -12.81 -6.15
N ASN A 485 -31.51 -11.54 -6.21
CA ASN A 485 -32.18 -10.47 -6.96
C ASN A 485 -31.67 -10.44 -8.40
N GLU A 486 -32.57 -10.51 -9.38
CA GLU A 486 -32.23 -10.57 -10.80
C GLU A 486 -31.45 -9.33 -11.29
N THR A 487 -31.82 -8.15 -10.80
CA THR A 487 -31.12 -6.89 -11.14
C THR A 487 -29.68 -6.92 -10.67
N TYR A 488 -29.44 -7.32 -9.42
CA TYR A 488 -28.09 -7.44 -8.90
C TYR A 488 -27.29 -8.56 -9.57
N LYS A 489 -27.91 -9.72 -9.79
CA LYS A 489 -27.26 -10.83 -10.48
C LYS A 489 -26.74 -10.42 -11.87
N ASN A 490 -27.58 -9.72 -12.65
CA ASN A 490 -27.17 -9.22 -13.97
C ASN A 490 -26.07 -8.17 -13.86
N TYR A 491 -26.15 -7.28 -12.86
CA TYR A 491 -25.08 -6.31 -12.57
C TYR A 491 -23.75 -7.00 -12.22
N PHE A 492 -23.77 -7.96 -11.29
CA PHE A 492 -22.60 -8.73 -10.87
C PHE A 492 -21.93 -9.47 -12.05
N LEU A 493 -22.73 -10.17 -12.85
CA LEU A 493 -22.24 -10.92 -14.01
C LEU A 493 -21.64 -10.01 -15.08
N ASN A 494 -22.31 -8.89 -15.37
CA ASN A 494 -21.81 -7.88 -16.30
C ASN A 494 -20.54 -7.22 -15.78
N ARG A 495 -20.51 -6.83 -14.50
CA ARG A 495 -19.31 -6.22 -13.89
C ARG A 495 -18.12 -7.19 -13.92
N PHE A 496 -18.36 -8.47 -13.61
CA PHE A 496 -17.31 -9.47 -13.69
C PHE A 496 -16.78 -9.62 -15.14
N ALA A 497 -17.69 -9.69 -16.12
CA ALA A 497 -17.31 -9.72 -17.52
C ALA A 497 -16.55 -8.45 -17.96
N ASP A 498 -17.00 -7.27 -17.53
CA ASP A 498 -16.33 -6.00 -17.79
C ASP A 498 -14.87 -6.01 -17.33
N LEU A 499 -14.61 -6.46 -16.09
CA LEU A 499 -13.26 -6.53 -15.53
C LEU A 499 -12.40 -7.63 -16.23
N MET A 500 -12.99 -8.78 -16.56
CA MET A 500 -12.32 -9.82 -17.36
C MET A 500 -11.94 -9.33 -18.76
N ASN A 501 -12.71 -8.41 -19.32
CA ASN A 501 -12.46 -7.80 -20.63
C ASN A 501 -11.52 -6.58 -20.57
N THR A 502 -11.08 -6.15 -19.39
CA THR A 502 -10.25 -4.96 -19.18
C THR A 502 -9.07 -5.26 -18.29
N CYS A 503 -9.11 -4.90 -17.02
CA CYS A 503 -7.96 -5.00 -16.09
C CYS A 503 -7.49 -6.44 -15.84
N TYR A 504 -8.35 -7.46 -16.01
CA TYR A 504 -7.98 -8.87 -15.86
C TYR A 504 -7.61 -9.55 -17.18
N LYS A 505 -7.44 -8.81 -18.27
CA LYS A 505 -6.87 -9.39 -19.50
C LYS A 505 -5.46 -9.92 -19.21
N GLU A 506 -5.19 -11.14 -19.70
CA GLU A 506 -3.89 -11.81 -19.57
C GLU A 506 -2.71 -10.87 -19.83
N GLN A 507 -2.72 -10.19 -20.97
CA GLN A 507 -1.64 -9.31 -21.37
C GLN A 507 -1.40 -8.16 -20.39
N HIS A 508 -2.46 -7.54 -19.88
CA HIS A 508 -2.36 -6.45 -18.90
C HIS A 508 -1.79 -6.95 -17.56
N VAL A 509 -2.32 -8.08 -17.09
CA VAL A 509 -1.89 -8.72 -15.83
C VAL A 509 -0.40 -9.11 -15.90
N ILE A 510 0.03 -9.76 -17.00
CA ILE A 510 1.43 -10.16 -17.19
C ILE A 510 2.35 -8.95 -17.32
N THR A 511 1.93 -7.89 -18.02
CA THR A 511 2.71 -6.65 -18.11
C THR A 511 2.97 -6.06 -16.73
N LEU A 512 1.94 -5.96 -15.88
CA LEU A 512 2.09 -5.44 -14.51
C LEU A 512 2.99 -6.36 -13.65
N ILE A 513 2.88 -7.70 -13.79
CA ILE A 513 3.79 -8.62 -13.10
C ILE A 513 5.24 -8.34 -13.50
N ASN A 514 5.51 -8.19 -14.79
CA ASN A 514 6.84 -7.92 -15.32
C ASN A 514 7.41 -6.59 -14.80
N GLU A 515 6.62 -5.53 -14.82
CA GLU A 515 7.02 -4.22 -14.30
C GLU A 515 7.41 -4.29 -12.82
N MET A 516 6.59 -4.95 -11.98
CA MET A 516 6.88 -5.08 -10.56
C MET A 516 8.06 -6.01 -10.29
N GLN A 517 8.23 -7.07 -11.07
CA GLN A 517 9.39 -7.96 -10.99
C GLN A 517 10.69 -7.19 -11.30
N GLU A 518 10.72 -6.49 -12.44
CA GLU A 518 11.92 -5.73 -12.84
C GLU A 518 12.23 -4.59 -11.86
N ARG A 519 11.22 -4.01 -11.25
CA ARG A 519 11.39 -2.98 -10.22
C ARG A 519 12.22 -3.48 -9.03
N ILE A 520 11.96 -4.69 -8.52
CA ILE A 520 12.64 -5.20 -7.31
C ILE A 520 13.86 -6.08 -7.62
N ARG A 521 14.03 -6.53 -8.86
CA ARG A 521 15.14 -7.39 -9.31
C ARG A 521 16.52 -6.94 -8.81
N PRO A 522 16.88 -5.64 -8.83
CA PRO A 522 18.22 -5.19 -8.43
C PRO A 522 18.59 -5.52 -6.97
N GLU A 523 17.58 -5.70 -6.09
CA GLU A 523 17.82 -5.94 -4.67
C GLU A 523 17.61 -7.41 -4.27
N MET A 524 17.07 -8.25 -5.15
CA MET A 524 16.68 -9.62 -4.80
C MET A 524 17.87 -10.51 -4.46
N LEU A 525 19.01 -10.36 -5.14
CA LEU A 525 20.19 -11.16 -4.83
C LEU A 525 20.69 -10.93 -3.40
N ARG A 526 20.79 -9.66 -2.96
CA ARG A 526 21.16 -9.31 -1.58
C ARG A 526 20.18 -9.87 -0.56
N TYR A 527 18.88 -9.82 -0.88
CA TYR A 527 17.84 -10.39 -0.03
C TYR A 527 17.98 -11.90 0.13
N ILE A 528 18.23 -12.62 -0.97
CA ILE A 528 18.43 -14.07 -0.99
C ILE A 528 19.67 -14.44 -0.16
N GLU A 529 20.81 -13.79 -0.38
CA GLU A 529 22.05 -14.01 0.35
C GLU A 529 21.91 -13.71 1.85
N ARG A 530 21.08 -12.72 2.22
CA ARG A 530 20.84 -12.38 3.63
C ARG A 530 20.00 -13.43 4.37
N TRP A 531 18.97 -13.95 3.75
CA TRP A 531 17.96 -14.75 4.46
C TRP A 531 17.89 -16.22 4.04
N ASN A 532 18.36 -16.56 2.86
CA ASN A 532 18.25 -17.90 2.25
C ASN A 532 16.82 -18.48 2.32
N LEU A 533 15.81 -17.60 2.14
CA LEU A 533 14.41 -17.99 2.06
C LEU A 533 14.02 -18.45 0.65
N LEU A 534 14.81 -18.09 -0.31
CA LEU A 534 14.83 -18.56 -1.71
C LEU A 534 16.23 -19.12 -1.98
N THR A 535 16.34 -20.15 -2.80
CA THR A 535 17.60 -20.86 -3.04
C THR A 535 18.51 -20.15 -4.06
N SER A 536 17.92 -19.35 -4.94
CA SER A 536 18.63 -18.62 -6.00
C SER A 536 17.73 -17.58 -6.68
N MET A 537 18.32 -16.73 -7.53
CA MET A 537 17.56 -15.86 -8.44
C MET A 537 16.66 -16.66 -9.37
N GLN A 538 17.11 -17.84 -9.85
CA GLN A 538 16.29 -18.70 -10.70
C GLN A 538 15.05 -19.25 -9.96
N ASP A 539 15.19 -19.60 -8.68
CA ASP A 539 14.06 -20.01 -7.84
C ASP A 539 13.03 -18.86 -7.72
N TRP A 540 13.49 -17.64 -7.46
CA TRP A 540 12.64 -16.46 -7.44
C TRP A 540 11.91 -16.23 -8.76
N GLU A 541 12.61 -16.34 -9.90
CA GLU A 541 12.03 -16.20 -11.24
C GLU A 541 10.96 -17.25 -11.51
N ASN A 542 11.19 -18.49 -11.07
CA ASN A 542 10.22 -19.57 -11.18
C ASN A 542 8.95 -19.28 -10.35
N ARG A 543 9.11 -18.69 -9.15
CA ARG A 543 7.96 -18.26 -8.33
C ARG A 543 7.16 -17.14 -8.98
N VAL A 544 7.81 -16.21 -9.66
CA VAL A 544 7.12 -15.16 -10.43
C VAL A 544 6.44 -15.75 -11.65
N GLU A 545 7.03 -16.76 -12.33
CA GLU A 545 6.40 -17.44 -13.45
C GLU A 545 5.08 -18.12 -13.04
N GLN A 546 4.96 -18.63 -11.82
CA GLN A 546 3.69 -19.16 -11.30
C GLN A 546 2.57 -18.11 -11.28
N MET A 547 2.90 -16.83 -11.05
CA MET A 547 1.92 -15.73 -11.16
C MET A 547 1.49 -15.50 -12.61
N ARG A 548 2.41 -15.60 -13.58
CA ARG A 548 2.08 -15.48 -15.01
C ARG A 548 1.24 -16.67 -15.49
N GLU A 549 1.54 -17.87 -15.03
CA GLU A 549 0.72 -19.06 -15.30
C GLU A 549 -0.71 -18.85 -14.78
N PHE A 550 -0.85 -18.35 -13.55
CA PHE A 550 -2.17 -17.99 -13.01
C PHE A 550 -2.91 -17.02 -13.95
N ALA A 551 -2.24 -15.95 -14.41
CA ALA A 551 -2.84 -14.96 -15.31
C ALA A 551 -3.33 -15.57 -16.64
N ARG A 552 -2.61 -16.56 -17.19
CA ARG A 552 -2.99 -17.26 -18.43
C ARG A 552 -4.17 -18.21 -18.24
N VAL A 553 -4.22 -18.90 -17.12
CA VAL A 553 -5.11 -20.05 -16.92
C VAL A 553 -6.39 -19.67 -16.16
N ARG A 554 -6.28 -18.77 -15.18
CA ARG A 554 -7.41 -18.37 -14.31
C ARG A 554 -8.66 -17.91 -15.05
N PRO A 555 -8.59 -17.10 -16.14
CA PRO A 555 -9.77 -16.65 -16.86
C PRO A 555 -10.67 -17.81 -17.33
N THR A 556 -10.07 -18.91 -17.78
CA THR A 556 -10.83 -20.08 -18.24
C THR A 556 -11.60 -20.76 -17.13
N TYR A 557 -10.94 -20.99 -15.98
CA TYR A 557 -11.63 -21.58 -14.82
C TYR A 557 -12.69 -20.66 -14.24
N GLN A 558 -12.41 -19.37 -14.17
CA GLN A 558 -13.37 -18.41 -13.67
C GLN A 558 -14.63 -18.34 -14.53
N ASP A 559 -14.47 -18.37 -15.85
CA ASP A 559 -15.60 -18.49 -16.80
C ASP A 559 -16.42 -19.76 -16.57
N GLN A 560 -15.76 -20.91 -16.37
CA GLN A 560 -16.43 -22.18 -16.08
C GLN A 560 -17.20 -22.14 -14.76
N HIS A 561 -16.61 -21.58 -13.70
CA HIS A 561 -17.24 -21.44 -12.39
C HIS A 561 -18.51 -20.58 -12.49
N ILE A 562 -18.44 -19.43 -13.17
CA ILE A 562 -19.60 -18.54 -13.38
C ILE A 562 -20.67 -19.27 -14.20
N GLN A 563 -20.33 -19.85 -15.35
CA GLN A 563 -21.30 -20.51 -16.23
C GLN A 563 -21.99 -21.69 -15.51
N THR A 564 -21.23 -22.49 -14.76
CA THR A 564 -21.78 -23.63 -14.02
C THR A 564 -22.70 -23.15 -12.89
N HIS A 565 -22.26 -22.19 -12.08
CA HIS A 565 -23.06 -21.72 -10.93
C HIS A 565 -24.39 -21.07 -11.35
N PHE A 566 -24.36 -20.24 -12.40
CA PHE A 566 -25.55 -19.51 -12.88
C PHE A 566 -26.29 -20.21 -14.00
N ASN A 567 -25.90 -21.45 -14.37
CA ASN A 567 -26.49 -22.23 -15.45
C ASN A 567 -26.56 -21.46 -16.78
N LEU A 568 -25.46 -20.84 -17.18
CA LEU A 568 -25.37 -20.03 -18.39
C LEU A 568 -24.95 -20.89 -19.60
N SER A 569 -25.53 -20.62 -20.78
CA SER A 569 -25.31 -21.40 -22.01
C SER A 569 -24.06 -21.02 -22.80
N GLY A 570 -23.14 -20.25 -22.22
CA GLY A 570 -21.90 -19.82 -22.85
C GLY A 570 -21.79 -18.30 -22.98
N LYS A 571 -20.79 -17.87 -23.74
CA LYS A 571 -20.51 -16.45 -24.01
C LYS A 571 -20.68 -16.12 -25.50
N TYR A 572 -20.83 -14.85 -25.78
CA TYR A 572 -20.74 -14.28 -27.13
C TYR A 572 -19.70 -13.15 -27.14
N ARG A 573 -19.15 -12.88 -28.31
CA ARG A 573 -18.25 -11.77 -28.55
C ARG A 573 -19.05 -10.53 -28.95
N LEU A 574 -18.90 -9.45 -28.16
CA LEU A 574 -19.35 -8.11 -28.51
C LEU A 574 -18.20 -7.34 -29.16
N LYS A 575 -18.37 -6.90 -30.41
CA LYS A 575 -17.49 -5.93 -31.04
C LYS A 575 -18.11 -4.54 -30.93
N ALA A 576 -17.42 -3.63 -30.27
CA ALA A 576 -17.81 -2.23 -30.12
C ALA A 576 -16.86 -1.36 -30.96
N HIS A 577 -17.37 -0.85 -32.06
CA HIS A 577 -16.62 -0.05 -33.01
C HIS A 577 -17.09 1.40 -32.97
N ILE A 578 -16.17 2.36 -33.14
CA ILE A 578 -16.48 3.78 -33.33
C ILE A 578 -15.89 4.27 -34.63
N ASN A 579 -16.51 5.29 -35.22
CA ASN A 579 -16.02 5.84 -36.48
C ASN A 579 -14.80 6.77 -36.32
N ASP A 580 -14.57 7.30 -35.12
CA ASP A 580 -13.51 8.27 -34.84
C ASP A 580 -13.36 8.47 -33.31
N LYS A 581 -12.19 8.15 -32.76
CA LYS A 581 -11.89 8.24 -31.31
C LYS A 581 -11.83 9.66 -30.77
N ASP A 582 -11.62 10.62 -31.63
CA ASP A 582 -11.58 12.04 -31.24
C ASP A 582 -12.99 12.67 -31.15
N ARG A 583 -14.03 11.90 -31.48
CA ARG A 583 -15.44 12.36 -31.50
C ARG A 583 -16.32 11.75 -30.42
N GLY A 584 -15.93 10.60 -29.86
CA GLY A 584 -16.71 9.91 -28.84
C GLY A 584 -16.18 8.54 -28.53
N PHE A 585 -16.82 7.89 -27.58
CA PHE A 585 -16.52 6.51 -27.17
C PHE A 585 -17.79 5.74 -26.84
N ILE A 586 -17.66 4.44 -26.67
CA ILE A 586 -18.76 3.57 -26.24
C ILE A 586 -18.56 3.22 -24.77
N LYS A 587 -19.61 3.31 -23.97
CA LYS A 587 -19.68 2.71 -22.64
C LYS A 587 -20.42 1.37 -22.76
N VAL A 588 -19.81 0.31 -22.22
CA VAL A 588 -20.43 -1.01 -22.11
C VAL A 588 -20.64 -1.32 -20.65
N ASN A 589 -21.87 -1.51 -20.25
CA ASN A 589 -22.27 -1.67 -18.85
C ASN A 589 -21.61 -0.63 -17.92
N THR A 590 -20.54 -1.03 -17.22
CA THR A 590 -19.83 -0.20 -16.24
C THR A 590 -18.54 0.42 -16.75
N ILE A 591 -18.02 -0.01 -17.91
CA ILE A 591 -16.73 0.40 -18.44
C ILE A 591 -16.85 1.36 -19.63
N GLU A 592 -16.04 2.37 -19.66
CA GLU A 592 -15.86 3.28 -20.79
C GLU A 592 -14.74 2.76 -21.68
N ILE A 593 -15.05 2.51 -22.95
CA ILE A 593 -14.08 2.00 -23.90
C ILE A 593 -13.26 3.15 -24.46
N ASN A 594 -12.24 3.53 -23.72
CA ASN A 594 -11.28 4.57 -24.08
C ASN A 594 -9.92 4.32 -23.40
N SER A 595 -8.89 5.08 -23.76
CA SER A 595 -7.51 4.89 -23.28
C SER A 595 -7.31 5.17 -21.78
N SER A 596 -8.26 5.80 -21.09
CA SER A 596 -8.19 6.03 -19.64
C SER A 596 -8.65 4.82 -18.83
N THR A 597 -9.31 3.84 -19.45
CA THR A 597 -9.76 2.63 -18.78
C THR A 597 -8.65 1.59 -18.74
N VAL A 598 -8.30 1.18 -17.54
CA VAL A 598 -7.23 0.19 -17.29
C VAL A 598 -7.48 -1.09 -18.09
N GLY A 599 -6.48 -1.52 -18.85
CA GLY A 599 -6.55 -2.74 -19.69
C GLY A 599 -7.25 -2.58 -21.03
N VAL A 600 -7.72 -1.38 -21.41
CA VAL A 600 -8.31 -1.12 -22.75
C VAL A 600 -7.22 -0.79 -23.76
N GLY A 601 -6.25 0.07 -23.42
CA GLY A 601 -5.19 0.52 -24.34
C GLY A 601 -5.63 1.64 -25.27
N ASP A 602 -4.71 2.09 -26.15
CA ASP A 602 -4.91 3.26 -27.02
C ASP A 602 -5.67 2.93 -28.33
N GLU A 603 -5.65 1.67 -28.75
CA GLU A 603 -6.31 1.17 -29.98
C GLU A 603 -7.70 0.63 -29.66
N TYR A 604 -8.61 1.51 -29.23
CA TYR A 604 -9.93 1.12 -28.77
C TYR A 604 -11.07 1.34 -29.78
N GLU A 605 -10.78 1.85 -30.98
CA GLU A 605 -11.79 2.05 -32.02
C GLU A 605 -12.48 0.76 -32.47
N ASP A 606 -11.81 -0.37 -32.31
CA ASP A 606 -12.30 -1.69 -32.70
C ASP A 606 -12.25 -2.66 -31.51
N TRP A 607 -12.70 -2.19 -30.34
CA TRP A 607 -12.67 -2.96 -29.11
C TRP A 607 -13.58 -4.18 -29.16
N GLN A 608 -13.18 -5.26 -28.47
CA GLN A 608 -13.98 -6.47 -28.31
C GLN A 608 -13.94 -7.00 -26.88
N GLY A 609 -15.07 -7.52 -26.43
CA GLY A 609 -15.22 -8.18 -25.13
C GLY A 609 -16.15 -9.39 -25.22
N TYR A 610 -16.08 -10.27 -24.21
CA TYR A 610 -16.90 -11.47 -24.11
C TYR A 610 -17.90 -11.33 -22.98
N TYR A 611 -19.20 -11.55 -23.28
CA TYR A 611 -20.30 -11.44 -22.33
C TYR A 611 -21.13 -12.72 -22.32
N PHE A 612 -21.83 -12.95 -21.22
CA PHE A 612 -22.65 -14.16 -21.04
C PHE A 612 -23.95 -14.07 -21.85
N LYS A 613 -24.28 -15.15 -22.53
CA LYS A 613 -25.56 -15.27 -23.22
C LYS A 613 -26.71 -15.19 -22.21
N THR A 614 -27.85 -14.65 -22.62
CA THR A 614 -29.04 -14.42 -21.80
C THR A 614 -28.92 -13.33 -20.73
N ILE A 615 -27.74 -12.75 -20.54
CA ILE A 615 -27.55 -11.61 -19.65
C ILE A 615 -27.61 -10.32 -20.48
N PRO A 616 -28.58 -9.41 -20.22
CA PRO A 616 -28.68 -8.16 -20.96
C PRO A 616 -27.45 -7.27 -20.76
N VAL A 617 -26.91 -6.73 -21.84
CA VAL A 617 -25.76 -5.81 -21.85
C VAL A 617 -26.23 -4.43 -22.30
N THR A 618 -25.81 -3.41 -21.58
CA THR A 618 -26.06 -2.01 -21.95
C THR A 618 -24.89 -1.47 -22.77
N VAL A 619 -25.19 -0.89 -23.92
CA VAL A 619 -24.22 -0.11 -24.71
C VAL A 619 -24.70 1.33 -24.81
N GLU A 620 -23.81 2.28 -24.59
CA GLU A 620 -24.12 3.71 -24.60
C GLU A 620 -23.05 4.46 -25.40
N ALA A 621 -23.46 5.22 -26.41
CA ALA A 621 -22.58 6.07 -27.18
C ALA A 621 -22.48 7.45 -26.53
N ILE A 622 -21.27 7.81 -26.13
CA ILE A 622 -20.96 9.09 -25.47
C ILE A 622 -20.14 9.97 -26.41
N ALA A 623 -20.73 11.08 -26.81
CA ALA A 623 -20.07 12.05 -27.68
C ALA A 623 -19.16 12.98 -26.86
N LEU A 624 -17.97 13.27 -27.39
CA LEU A 624 -17.09 14.31 -26.83
C LEU A 624 -17.64 15.72 -27.12
N PRO A 625 -17.25 16.74 -26.37
CA PRO A 625 -17.68 18.11 -26.60
C PRO A 625 -17.43 18.58 -28.05
N GLY A 626 -18.42 19.23 -28.65
CA GLY A 626 -18.40 19.64 -30.05
C GLY A 626 -18.94 18.61 -31.03
N TYR A 627 -19.22 17.41 -30.56
CA TYR A 627 -19.77 16.32 -31.37
C TYR A 627 -21.11 15.82 -30.83
N ARG A 628 -21.81 15.07 -31.67
CA ARG A 628 -23.05 14.41 -31.29
C ARG A 628 -23.05 12.96 -31.81
N PHE A 629 -23.66 12.09 -31.06
CA PHE A 629 -24.05 10.76 -31.53
C PHE A 629 -25.14 10.90 -32.61
N VAL A 630 -25.03 10.12 -33.68
CA VAL A 630 -25.98 10.16 -34.79
C VAL A 630 -26.83 8.89 -34.79
N ARG A 631 -26.18 7.74 -34.78
CA ARG A 631 -26.85 6.43 -34.83
C ARG A 631 -25.89 5.29 -34.52
N TRP A 632 -26.46 4.18 -34.21
CA TRP A 632 -25.78 2.87 -34.23
C TRP A 632 -25.87 2.26 -35.65
N GLU A 633 -24.84 1.53 -36.03
CA GLU A 633 -24.76 0.66 -37.20
C GLU A 633 -24.24 -0.74 -36.77
N GLY A 634 -24.40 -1.73 -37.65
CA GLY A 634 -23.99 -3.13 -37.43
C GLY A 634 -25.19 -4.04 -37.27
N ASP A 635 -25.20 -4.92 -36.26
CA ASP A 635 -26.29 -5.86 -36.02
C ASP A 635 -27.55 -5.19 -35.43
N ILE A 636 -27.43 -3.90 -35.06
CA ILE A 636 -28.54 -3.06 -34.62
C ILE A 636 -28.42 -1.68 -35.26
N ASN A 637 -29.55 -1.13 -35.73
CA ASN A 637 -29.66 0.23 -36.22
C ASN A 637 -30.61 1.02 -35.30
N SER A 638 -30.12 2.08 -34.66
CA SER A 638 -30.91 2.92 -33.75
C SER A 638 -30.32 4.31 -33.64
N THR A 639 -31.15 5.27 -33.37
CA THR A 639 -30.78 6.67 -33.05
C THR A 639 -30.76 6.93 -31.54
N ASN A 640 -31.20 5.99 -30.70
CA ASN A 640 -31.04 6.07 -29.24
C ASN A 640 -29.60 5.83 -28.86
N SER A 641 -28.96 6.78 -28.16
CA SER A 641 -27.57 6.65 -27.73
C SER A 641 -27.35 5.51 -26.73
N LYS A 642 -28.38 5.14 -25.98
CA LYS A 642 -28.34 4.05 -24.99
C LYS A 642 -29.27 2.92 -25.37
N LEU A 643 -28.73 1.70 -25.43
CA LEU A 643 -29.45 0.49 -25.79
C LEU A 643 -29.17 -0.61 -24.76
N VAL A 644 -30.17 -1.45 -24.54
CA VAL A 644 -30.00 -2.75 -23.86
C VAL A 644 -30.14 -3.81 -24.92
N ILE A 645 -29.09 -4.61 -25.08
CA ILE A 645 -29.01 -5.71 -26.05
C ILE A 645 -28.98 -7.05 -25.33
N ASN A 646 -29.52 -8.09 -25.94
CA ASN A 646 -29.51 -9.45 -25.38
C ASN A 646 -29.18 -10.46 -26.49
N PRO A 647 -27.93 -10.49 -26.99
CA PRO A 647 -27.55 -11.35 -28.09
C PRO A 647 -27.44 -12.83 -27.69
N ASN A 648 -27.87 -13.71 -28.58
CA ASN A 648 -27.68 -15.16 -28.45
C ASN A 648 -26.40 -15.67 -29.14
N GLY A 649 -25.66 -14.79 -29.85
CA GLY A 649 -24.42 -15.08 -30.56
C GLY A 649 -23.58 -13.83 -30.70
N ASN A 650 -22.46 -13.94 -31.43
CA ASN A 650 -21.57 -12.80 -31.66
C ASN A 650 -22.34 -11.59 -32.18
N PHE A 651 -22.01 -10.40 -31.69
CA PHE A 651 -22.75 -9.18 -31.95
C PHE A 651 -21.79 -8.00 -32.20
N LYS A 652 -22.14 -7.18 -33.19
CA LYS A 652 -21.35 -5.99 -33.54
C LYS A 652 -22.20 -4.75 -33.49
N VAL A 653 -21.68 -3.72 -32.80
CA VAL A 653 -22.22 -2.35 -32.82
C VAL A 653 -21.17 -1.36 -33.29
N LYS A 654 -21.62 -0.36 -34.05
CA LYS A 654 -20.76 0.76 -34.48
C LYS A 654 -21.46 2.07 -34.14
N ALA A 655 -20.85 2.88 -33.30
CA ALA A 655 -21.34 4.22 -32.98
C ALA A 655 -20.83 5.24 -34.01
N ILE A 656 -21.73 6.03 -34.57
CA ILE A 656 -21.43 7.08 -35.53
C ILE A 656 -21.56 8.43 -34.86
N PHE A 657 -20.45 9.15 -34.76
CA PHE A 657 -20.37 10.51 -34.23
C PHE A 657 -20.12 11.50 -35.38
N LYS A 658 -20.73 12.69 -35.29
CA LYS A 658 -20.54 13.80 -36.22
C LYS A 658 -20.39 15.12 -35.44
N PRO A 659 -19.76 16.15 -36.04
CA PRO A 659 -19.80 17.51 -35.48
C PRO A 659 -21.22 18.00 -35.24
N ASN A 660 -21.44 18.87 -34.28
CA ASN A 660 -22.73 19.51 -34.04
C ASN A 660 -23.16 20.34 -35.28
N GLN A 661 -24.46 20.30 -35.63
CA GLN A 661 -24.96 21.13 -36.73
C GLN A 661 -24.90 22.62 -36.31
N GLY A 662 -24.23 23.43 -37.13
CA GLY A 662 -24.03 24.86 -36.87
C GLY A 662 -22.57 25.28 -36.76
N GLN A 663 -21.65 24.37 -36.50
CA GLN A 663 -20.25 24.60 -36.77
C GLN A 663 -20.01 24.20 -38.23
N ARG A 664 -19.92 25.20 -39.13
CA ARG A 664 -19.34 25.00 -40.45
C ARG A 664 -18.01 24.28 -40.24
N GLN A 665 -17.68 23.39 -41.14
CA GLN A 665 -16.33 22.84 -41.32
C GLN A 665 -15.42 24.05 -41.67
N ALA A 666 -15.16 24.87 -40.64
CA ALA A 666 -14.22 25.96 -40.75
C ALA A 666 -12.85 25.30 -40.74
N ASP A 667 -12.08 25.55 -41.76
CA ASP A 667 -10.69 25.16 -41.97
C ASP A 667 -10.00 24.88 -40.65
N TYR A 668 -9.63 23.61 -40.42
CA TYR A 668 -8.90 23.20 -39.24
C TYR A 668 -7.55 23.91 -39.25
N LEU A 669 -7.31 24.77 -38.26
CA LEU A 669 -5.94 25.08 -37.89
C LEU A 669 -5.43 23.80 -37.20
N ASP A 670 -4.36 23.23 -37.73
CA ASP A 670 -3.69 22.12 -37.10
C ASP A 670 -2.98 22.60 -35.82
N PHE A 671 -3.75 22.64 -34.72
CA PHE A 671 -3.14 22.86 -33.42
C PHE A 671 -2.48 21.56 -32.97
N VAL A 672 -1.22 21.63 -32.64
CA VAL A 672 -0.48 20.53 -32.03
C VAL A 672 -0.34 20.81 -30.53
N LEU A 673 -0.78 19.88 -29.68
CA LEU A 673 -0.62 19.94 -28.24
C LEU A 673 0.46 18.96 -27.80
N TYR A 674 1.49 19.44 -27.08
CA TYR A 674 2.56 18.58 -26.57
C TYR A 674 3.22 19.16 -25.30
N PRO A 675 3.79 18.31 -24.41
CA PRO A 675 3.56 16.86 -24.37
C PRO A 675 2.12 16.56 -23.94
N ASN A 676 1.57 15.47 -24.44
CA ASN A 676 0.30 14.95 -23.99
C ASN A 676 0.45 13.41 -23.83
N PRO A 677 0.49 12.87 -22.62
CA PRO A 677 0.26 13.52 -21.31
C PRO A 677 1.30 14.56 -20.88
N THR A 678 0.85 15.56 -20.10
CA THR A 678 1.69 16.64 -19.57
C THR A 678 1.77 16.62 -18.03
N VAL A 679 2.90 17.12 -17.48
CA VAL A 679 3.09 17.29 -16.02
C VAL A 679 2.83 18.75 -15.62
N ASP A 680 3.56 19.71 -16.15
CA ASP A 680 3.53 21.10 -15.70
C ASP A 680 3.12 22.09 -16.78
N ILE A 681 3.57 21.90 -18.00
CA ILE A 681 3.37 22.83 -19.11
C ILE A 681 2.85 22.05 -20.32
N LEU A 682 1.80 22.59 -20.94
CA LEU A 682 1.22 22.10 -22.18
C LEU A 682 1.50 23.13 -23.26
N HIS A 683 2.31 22.80 -24.27
CA HIS A 683 2.56 23.64 -25.39
C HIS A 683 1.48 23.49 -26.45
N VAL A 684 1.15 24.57 -27.09
CA VAL A 684 0.27 24.61 -28.27
C VAL A 684 0.97 25.33 -29.39
N THR A 685 0.99 24.74 -30.58
CA THR A 685 1.48 25.34 -31.78
C THR A 685 0.41 25.32 -32.87
N SER A 686 0.41 26.29 -33.76
CA SER A 686 -0.43 26.37 -34.96
C SER A 686 0.36 26.96 -36.10
N GLU A 687 -0.15 26.87 -37.31
CA GLU A 687 0.46 27.50 -38.50
C GLU A 687 0.30 29.04 -38.54
N SER A 688 -0.58 29.61 -37.72
CA SER A 688 -0.81 31.05 -37.63
C SER A 688 0.01 31.68 -36.50
N GLU A 689 0.54 32.86 -36.70
CA GLU A 689 1.27 33.65 -35.70
C GLU A 689 0.37 34.46 -34.75
N SER A 690 -0.96 34.42 -34.93
CA SER A 690 -1.92 35.10 -34.07
C SER A 690 -1.96 34.52 -32.69
N ALA A 691 -2.33 35.29 -31.68
CA ALA A 691 -2.46 34.84 -30.30
C ALA A 691 -3.54 33.72 -30.15
N ILE A 692 -3.19 32.65 -29.48
CA ILE A 692 -4.09 31.52 -29.18
C ILE A 692 -4.74 31.75 -27.82
N SER A 693 -6.03 32.00 -27.76
CA SER A 693 -6.76 31.96 -26.49
C SER A 693 -7.24 30.54 -26.15
N TYR A 694 -7.28 30.20 -24.87
CA TYR A 694 -7.69 28.89 -24.46
C TYR A 694 -8.65 28.89 -23.26
N ARG A 695 -9.46 27.85 -23.15
CA ARG A 695 -10.26 27.48 -21.96
C ARG A 695 -10.07 25.99 -21.65
N ILE A 696 -9.78 25.67 -20.40
CA ILE A 696 -9.66 24.29 -19.94
C ILE A 696 -10.91 23.93 -19.13
N PHE A 697 -11.48 22.76 -19.42
CA PHE A 697 -12.68 22.24 -18.79
C PHE A 697 -12.34 20.94 -18.05
N ASP A 698 -12.96 20.73 -16.92
CA ASP A 698 -12.95 19.44 -16.23
C ASP A 698 -13.89 18.40 -16.89
N ALA A 699 -13.96 17.20 -16.30
CA ALA A 699 -14.77 16.10 -16.82
C ALA A 699 -16.30 16.36 -16.83
N ILE A 700 -16.77 17.36 -16.05
CA ILE A 700 -18.19 17.74 -15.99
C ILE A 700 -18.50 18.98 -16.85
N GLY A 701 -17.49 19.50 -17.58
CA GLY A 701 -17.64 20.65 -18.49
C GLY A 701 -17.54 22.02 -17.80
N GLN A 702 -17.06 22.11 -16.56
CA GLN A 702 -16.82 23.37 -15.88
C GLN A 702 -15.49 23.98 -16.34
N VAL A 703 -15.48 25.29 -16.63
CA VAL A 703 -14.24 26.03 -16.96
C VAL A 703 -13.41 26.16 -15.68
N ILE A 704 -12.22 25.58 -15.68
CA ILE A 704 -11.27 25.64 -14.56
C ILE A 704 -10.09 26.56 -14.80
N GLN A 705 -9.78 26.86 -16.04
CA GLN A 705 -8.73 27.81 -16.42
C GLN A 705 -9.04 28.44 -17.78
N GLN A 706 -8.78 29.75 -17.94
CA GLN A 706 -8.85 30.44 -19.24
C GLN A 706 -7.81 31.54 -19.31
N ASN A 707 -7.17 31.67 -20.45
CA ASN A 707 -6.17 32.72 -20.73
C ASN A 707 -5.75 32.69 -22.21
N THR A 708 -4.70 33.43 -22.55
CA THR A 708 -3.99 33.35 -23.83
C THR A 708 -2.71 32.52 -23.63
N ALA A 709 -2.42 31.62 -24.56
CA ALA A 709 -1.18 30.83 -24.55
C ALA A 709 0.03 31.75 -24.80
N THR A 710 1.11 31.51 -24.09
CA THR A 710 2.37 32.21 -24.23
C THR A 710 3.42 31.33 -24.90
N ASP A 711 4.53 31.90 -25.33
CA ASP A 711 5.67 31.14 -25.88
C ASP A 711 6.24 30.13 -24.89
N GLN A 712 6.01 30.35 -23.58
CA GLN A 712 6.37 29.41 -22.53
C GLN A 712 5.37 28.26 -22.35
N GLY A 713 4.26 28.26 -23.11
CA GLY A 713 3.17 27.29 -23.03
C GLY A 713 2.11 27.63 -21.97
N ILE A 714 1.20 26.72 -21.80
CA ILE A 714 0.07 26.81 -20.87
C ILE A 714 0.48 26.09 -19.56
N ASN A 715 0.56 26.86 -18.48
CA ASN A 715 0.87 26.28 -17.17
C ASN A 715 -0.34 25.51 -16.61
N VAL A 716 -0.21 24.20 -16.47
CA VAL A 716 -1.23 23.29 -15.94
C VAL A 716 -0.81 22.64 -14.61
N ARG A 717 0.24 23.17 -13.96
CA ARG A 717 0.79 22.61 -12.70
C ARG A 717 -0.25 22.54 -11.57
N GLN A 718 -1.18 23.50 -11.54
CA GLN A 718 -2.20 23.58 -10.50
C GLN A 718 -3.40 22.65 -10.73
N LEU A 719 -3.49 22.00 -11.91
CA LEU A 719 -4.55 21.05 -12.20
C LEU A 719 -4.26 19.72 -11.51
N ASN A 720 -5.29 19.11 -10.96
CA ASN A 720 -5.21 17.75 -10.46
C ASN A 720 -4.94 16.78 -11.60
N LYS A 721 -4.37 15.61 -11.29
CA LYS A 721 -4.21 14.54 -12.27
C LYS A 721 -5.56 14.11 -12.83
N GLY A 722 -5.64 13.98 -14.13
CA GLY A 722 -6.91 13.64 -14.78
C GLY A 722 -6.95 14.01 -16.26
N VAL A 723 -8.10 13.74 -16.85
CA VAL A 723 -8.40 14.08 -18.24
C VAL A 723 -9.13 15.42 -18.30
N TYR A 724 -8.64 16.29 -19.16
CA TYR A 724 -9.17 17.62 -19.34
C TYR A 724 -9.47 17.88 -20.82
N LEU A 725 -10.41 18.77 -21.09
CA LEU A 725 -10.64 19.31 -22.42
C LEU A 725 -10.07 20.72 -22.48
N ILE A 726 -9.38 21.02 -23.56
CA ILE A 726 -8.91 22.37 -23.85
C ILE A 726 -9.55 22.85 -25.13
N GLU A 727 -10.22 23.98 -25.02
CA GLU A 727 -10.71 24.75 -26.16
C GLU A 727 -9.67 25.79 -26.55
N LEU A 728 -9.31 25.81 -27.79
CA LEU A 728 -8.34 26.74 -28.40
C LEU A 728 -9.06 27.61 -29.43
N ASN A 729 -8.85 28.92 -29.37
CA ASN A 729 -9.43 29.85 -30.32
C ASN A 729 -8.32 30.74 -30.88
N GLN A 730 -8.29 30.87 -32.22
CA GLN A 730 -7.36 31.71 -32.98
C GLN A 730 -8.01 32.08 -34.31
N ASP A 731 -7.92 33.33 -34.74
CA ASP A 731 -8.42 33.85 -36.04
C ASP A 731 -9.89 33.50 -36.33
N ASN A 732 -10.78 33.64 -35.31
CA ASN A 732 -12.18 33.21 -35.35
C ASN A 732 -12.41 31.69 -35.58
N LYS A 733 -11.36 30.86 -35.45
CA LYS A 733 -11.43 29.42 -35.52
C LYS A 733 -11.36 28.84 -34.09
N ARG A 734 -12.10 27.78 -33.85
CA ARG A 734 -12.21 27.12 -32.55
C ARG A 734 -11.96 25.64 -32.69
N LEU A 735 -11.08 25.12 -31.83
CA LEU A 735 -10.82 23.68 -31.72
C LEU A 735 -10.89 23.23 -30.25
N VAL A 736 -11.45 22.07 -30.01
CA VAL A 736 -11.42 21.44 -28.69
C VAL A 736 -10.60 20.16 -28.77
N LYS A 737 -9.58 20.02 -27.94
CA LYS A 737 -8.75 18.82 -27.81
C LYS A 737 -8.74 18.32 -26.38
N ARG A 738 -8.45 17.04 -26.23
CA ARG A 738 -8.25 16.39 -24.93
C ARG A 738 -6.77 16.38 -24.59
N PHE A 739 -6.44 16.61 -23.31
CA PHE A 739 -5.11 16.32 -22.79
C PHE A 739 -5.21 15.62 -21.44
N VAL A 740 -4.14 14.92 -21.08
CA VAL A 740 -4.01 14.20 -19.83
C VAL A 740 -2.99 14.89 -18.95
N LYS A 741 -3.39 15.27 -17.74
CA LYS A 741 -2.51 15.78 -16.69
C LYS A 741 -2.03 14.60 -15.83
N LYS A 742 -0.70 14.41 -15.75
CA LYS A 742 -0.02 13.40 -14.91
C LYS A 742 0.31 13.92 -13.51
#